data_5abd02c9faf7f616a7a2bd015412d7c4
#
_entry.id   5abd02c9faf7f616a7a2bd015412d7c4
#
_cell.length_a   1.000
_cell.length_b   1.000
_cell.length_c   1.000
_cell.angle_alpha   90.00
_cell.angle_beta   90.00
_cell.angle_gamma   90.00
#
_symmetry.space_group_name_H-M   'P 1'
#
loop_
_entity.id
_entity.type
_entity.pdbx_description
1 polymer ?
#
loop_
_entity_poly.entity_id
_entity_poly.type
_entity_poly.pdbx_seq_one_letter_code
_entity_poly.pdbx_strand_id
1 'polypeptide(L)'
;MRRLIIGLLLLISGITAAQTSLYRGRTLTEYGFPFNGHFFWNTVEFRPGTLRYNGETYWDVPLNINAHTQEVLVRQSPQKPMVVLERNLIPWLELDGVYYVNLNMAGIEVAPTGYFQILTDGKQDYYFQRCKLFSRDPGDHNGVRGIGYDDPNYKENLISYFHQKDFYYTYRNGKFKRVYPGKRKRASFVAQALPERAMVDTDASRSIASSGLSAPVSSIRELPAEWFSARIPSAERSALLAAIEQDKLIANYRNKTYEIGVVPAGAGPVKVRGTVRDVATGEALGGVLVSDSSERIFSYTGTDGVYVLNLPLGDNVLKFREYTKEDMDIRVVVRDAGTLDVVMREKVTALQSAYVSANSMAEHRRTSMGLETINNSTVTHIPSAFGEADVLKAVLTLPGVKSVGEAASGFNVRGGSADQNLILFNGGTIYNPSHLFGIFSAFNTDVVDGIELYKSSIPVEYGGRISSVLDISTRDGNPERIKGSLGLGILTSHLALDGPIVKNKTSFVLGGRITYSDWLLKRLPSTSGYAGGKASFSDVNIGVTHKIDERNSVKLTGYWSRDGFSFRGDTTFRYSNLDVALKWKHRWGDANTLDINAGYDRYSNTLEDGSPQNAIGAYSLSTVIQQGFARSVAKVRAGDHGITFGGDAVLYVLNPGTLTPASGSFVVPRKLATETALEPAVYIGDLWQPYGSPFSVDAGIRYSSFLAFSPVKYYGAPEFRLGAKYSPAPNLSMKAGINTMAQYIHLISNTSSISPMDTWRLSGSDIKPQYGYQAAGGIYWTVFGNALDISLEGYYKRSYNYLDYKSGAVLVMNDRLADDLVRTTGRSYGVELMLRKLTGRLTGWVSYTWSRAFLKEMEYRGSETINGGDWYNAPFDKPHDFKLVGNYKFTHRYSLSFNVDYSTGRPVTVPVGQYYYGNALRLLYSERNAYRIPDYFRLDLALNIEPGHYLKAFTHRSATIGCYNVTGRKNAYSVFYTTNGGKLVQGYMLSVFATQVPYLSLNLKF
;
A
#
# COMPACT_ATOMS: atom_id res chain seq x y z
N MET A 1 -19.23 -30.36 -14.81
CA MET A 1 -17.88 -29.87 -14.55
C MET A 1 -17.05 -29.62 -15.82
N ARG A 2 -16.83 -30.59 -16.75
CA ARG A 2 -16.04 -30.30 -17.97
C ARG A 2 -16.60 -29.14 -18.84
N ARG A 3 -17.91 -28.97 -18.94
CA ARG A 3 -18.53 -27.85 -19.69
C ARG A 3 -18.42 -26.49 -19.01
N LEU A 4 -18.30 -26.46 -17.68
CA LEU A 4 -18.09 -25.22 -16.92
C LEU A 4 -16.64 -24.75 -17.01
N ILE A 5 -15.70 -25.69 -17.04
CA ILE A 5 -14.26 -25.38 -17.19
C ILE A 5 -13.97 -24.90 -18.62
N ILE A 6 -14.64 -25.47 -19.62
CA ILE A 6 -14.55 -25.00 -21.02
C ILE A 6 -15.21 -23.62 -21.17
N GLY A 7 -16.30 -23.34 -20.46
CA GLY A 7 -16.93 -22.02 -20.42
C GLY A 7 -16.04 -20.97 -19.74
N LEU A 8 -15.34 -21.37 -18.67
CA LEU A 8 -14.38 -20.47 -17.97
C LEU A 8 -13.11 -20.25 -18.79
N LEU A 9 -12.61 -21.25 -19.50
CA LEU A 9 -11.50 -21.13 -20.44
C LEU A 9 -11.87 -20.30 -21.68
N LEU A 10 -13.11 -20.37 -22.14
CA LEU A 10 -13.62 -19.51 -23.23
C LEU A 10 -13.86 -18.07 -22.75
N LEU A 11 -14.20 -17.85 -21.47
CA LEU A 11 -14.25 -16.52 -20.88
C LEU A 11 -12.84 -15.92 -20.69
N ILE A 12 -11.85 -16.75 -20.38
CA ILE A 12 -10.44 -16.32 -20.29
C ILE A 12 -9.85 -16.07 -21.69
N SER A 13 -10.24 -16.85 -22.69
CA SER A 13 -9.84 -16.61 -24.09
C SER A 13 -10.59 -15.45 -24.77
N GLY A 14 -11.74 -15.03 -24.22
CA GLY A 14 -12.47 -13.83 -24.68
C GLY A 14 -11.91 -12.50 -24.14
N ILE A 15 -10.96 -12.54 -23.20
CA ILE A 15 -10.24 -11.34 -22.68
C ILE A 15 -8.93 -11.10 -23.46
N THR A 16 -8.49 -12.06 -24.27
CA THR A 16 -7.36 -11.88 -25.18
C THR A 16 -7.86 -11.37 -26.53
N ALA A 17 -7.48 -10.15 -26.83
CA ALA A 17 -7.72 -9.41 -28.07
C ALA A 17 -8.91 -8.45 -28.01
N ALA A 18 -8.91 -7.52 -27.06
CA ALA A 18 -9.23 -6.17 -27.46
C ALA A 18 -8.10 -5.77 -28.43
N GLN A 19 -8.31 -5.92 -29.73
CA GLN A 19 -7.49 -5.31 -30.77
C GLN A 19 -7.33 -3.85 -30.37
N THR A 20 -6.17 -3.51 -29.87
CA THR A 20 -5.82 -2.13 -29.56
C THR A 20 -5.74 -1.47 -30.92
N SER A 21 -6.84 -0.84 -31.34
CA SER A 21 -6.85 -0.08 -32.58
C SER A 21 -5.71 0.90 -32.49
N LEU A 22 -4.78 0.90 -33.45
CA LEU A 22 -3.68 1.85 -33.55
C LEU A 22 -4.11 3.30 -33.38
N TYR A 23 -5.38 3.59 -33.68
CA TYR A 23 -5.94 4.93 -33.62
C TYR A 23 -6.67 5.22 -32.28
N ARG A 24 -6.51 4.36 -31.25
CA ARG A 24 -6.96 4.60 -29.88
C ARG A 24 -5.76 4.87 -29.01
N GLY A 25 -5.61 6.10 -28.52
CA GLY A 25 -4.48 6.46 -27.67
C GLY A 25 -4.49 7.95 -27.34
N ARG A 26 -3.37 8.40 -26.78
CA ARG A 26 -3.14 9.82 -26.51
C ARG A 26 -3.13 10.60 -27.81
N THR A 27 -3.98 11.60 -27.94
CA THR A 27 -3.98 12.50 -29.08
C THR A 27 -2.97 13.63 -28.88
N LEU A 28 -2.22 13.95 -29.93
CA LEU A 28 -1.41 15.15 -29.97
C LEU A 28 -2.30 16.27 -30.52
N THR A 29 -2.65 17.22 -29.66
CA THR A 29 -3.20 18.49 -30.10
C THR A 29 -2.06 19.36 -30.61
N GLU A 30 -2.32 20.15 -31.65
CA GLU A 30 -1.34 21.13 -32.14
C GLU A 30 -0.89 22.03 -30.99
N TYR A 31 0.37 22.43 -31.00
CA TYR A 31 0.88 23.37 -30.00
C TYR A 31 0.04 24.64 -30.04
N GLY A 32 -0.51 25.06 -28.93
CA GLY A 32 -1.47 26.18 -28.83
C GLY A 32 -0.87 27.59 -29.03
N PHE A 33 0.32 27.68 -29.66
CA PHE A 33 0.99 28.91 -29.98
C PHE A 33 1.66 28.79 -31.36
N PRO A 34 1.80 29.89 -32.13
CA PRO A 34 2.44 29.90 -33.44
C PRO A 34 3.94 29.59 -33.31
N PHE A 35 4.45 28.80 -34.22
CA PHE A 35 5.89 28.50 -34.32
C PHE A 35 6.32 28.35 -35.78
N ASN A 36 7.62 28.56 -36.03
CA ASN A 36 8.24 28.39 -37.35
C ASN A 36 8.87 26.98 -37.45
N GLY A 37 8.76 26.37 -38.64
CA GLY A 37 9.23 25.02 -38.88
C GLY A 37 8.22 23.94 -38.47
N HIS A 38 8.69 22.73 -38.27
CA HIS A 38 7.88 21.59 -37.87
C HIS A 38 8.69 20.63 -37.00
N PHE A 39 8.01 19.86 -36.16
CA PHE A 39 8.62 18.89 -35.25
C PHE A 39 8.79 17.49 -35.85
N PHE A 40 8.30 17.23 -37.05
CA PHE A 40 8.40 15.93 -37.68
C PHE A 40 9.83 15.63 -38.16
N TRP A 41 10.15 14.33 -38.32
CA TRP A 41 11.50 13.88 -38.70
C TRP A 41 11.97 14.46 -40.05
N ASN A 42 11.20 14.28 -41.11
CA ASN A 42 11.53 14.80 -42.44
C ASN A 42 10.48 15.78 -42.98
N THR A 43 9.20 15.35 -43.04
CA THR A 43 8.10 16.12 -43.69
C THR A 43 6.91 16.20 -42.70
N VAL A 44 6.00 17.14 -42.97
CA VAL A 44 4.76 17.28 -42.22
C VAL A 44 3.67 16.24 -42.59
N GLU A 45 3.86 15.60 -43.74
CA GLU A 45 2.89 14.64 -44.28
C GLU A 45 2.98 13.31 -43.58
N PHE A 46 1.80 12.71 -43.29
CA PHE A 46 1.67 11.33 -42.87
C PHE A 46 1.70 10.46 -44.12
N ARG A 47 2.65 9.53 -44.17
CA ARG A 47 2.84 8.62 -45.30
C ARG A 47 2.58 7.20 -44.91
N PRO A 48 2.15 6.36 -45.88
CA PRO A 48 2.01 4.92 -45.61
C PRO A 48 3.34 4.33 -45.20
N GLY A 49 3.35 3.60 -44.10
CA GLY A 49 4.53 2.89 -43.58
C GLY A 49 4.13 1.62 -42.90
N THR A 50 5.11 0.85 -42.49
CA THR A 50 4.93 -0.41 -41.75
C THR A 50 5.52 -0.24 -40.37
N LEU A 51 4.82 -0.70 -39.34
CA LEU A 51 5.37 -0.70 -37.98
C LEU A 51 5.01 -1.96 -37.25
N ARG A 52 5.92 -2.36 -36.36
CA ARG A 52 5.63 -3.38 -35.35
C ARG A 52 5.23 -2.69 -34.06
N TYR A 53 4.00 -2.97 -33.60
CA TYR A 53 3.46 -2.37 -32.39
C TYR A 53 2.83 -3.44 -31.51
N ASN A 54 3.25 -3.48 -30.25
CA ASN A 54 2.79 -4.45 -29.27
C ASN A 54 2.83 -5.92 -29.76
N GLY A 55 3.89 -6.27 -30.49
CA GLY A 55 4.10 -7.64 -31.00
C GLY A 55 3.40 -7.95 -32.33
N GLU A 56 2.53 -7.08 -32.84
CA GLU A 56 1.87 -7.24 -34.14
C GLU A 56 2.43 -6.30 -35.20
N THR A 57 2.41 -6.71 -36.47
CA THR A 57 2.91 -5.90 -37.59
C THR A 57 1.73 -5.31 -38.36
N TYR A 58 1.73 -3.98 -38.52
CA TYR A 58 0.71 -3.21 -39.20
C TYR A 58 1.30 -2.65 -40.50
N TRP A 59 0.61 -2.84 -41.59
CA TRP A 59 1.00 -2.45 -42.92
C TRP A 59 0.18 -1.26 -43.40
N ASP A 60 0.76 -0.43 -44.26
CA ASP A 60 0.06 0.68 -44.92
C ASP A 60 -0.55 1.71 -43.95
N VAL A 61 0.09 1.91 -42.84
CA VAL A 61 -0.37 2.84 -41.81
C VAL A 61 0.11 4.25 -42.11
N PRO A 62 -0.78 5.25 -42.19
CA PRO A 62 -0.37 6.65 -42.29
C PRO A 62 0.34 7.08 -41.01
N LEU A 63 1.66 7.15 -41.04
CA LEU A 63 2.49 7.43 -39.85
C LEU A 63 3.53 8.54 -40.13
N ASN A 64 4.04 9.11 -39.04
CA ASN A 64 5.17 10.02 -39.04
C ASN A 64 5.91 9.93 -37.68
N ILE A 65 7.13 10.48 -37.63
CA ILE A 65 7.92 10.49 -36.39
C ILE A 65 8.03 11.92 -35.89
N ASN A 66 7.64 12.17 -34.64
CA ASN A 66 7.94 13.40 -33.93
C ASN A 66 9.42 13.39 -33.49
N ALA A 67 10.25 14.14 -34.19
CA ALA A 67 11.69 14.20 -33.90
C ALA A 67 12.01 15.03 -32.65
N HIS A 68 11.04 15.78 -32.10
CA HIS A 68 11.21 16.52 -30.85
C HIS A 68 11.03 15.58 -29.63
N THR A 69 9.97 14.81 -29.61
CA THR A 69 9.65 13.89 -28.50
C THR A 69 10.15 12.47 -28.75
N GLN A 70 10.63 12.17 -29.98
CA GLN A 70 11.03 10.83 -30.39
C GLN A 70 9.87 9.82 -30.25
N GLU A 71 8.68 10.19 -30.71
CA GLU A 71 7.45 9.38 -30.67
C GLU A 71 6.91 9.14 -32.08
N VAL A 72 6.27 8.01 -32.31
CA VAL A 72 5.58 7.70 -33.56
C VAL A 72 4.16 8.21 -33.47
N LEU A 73 3.76 8.91 -34.51
CA LEU A 73 2.42 9.46 -34.70
C LEU A 73 1.72 8.72 -35.83
N VAL A 74 0.46 8.35 -35.60
CA VAL A 74 -0.41 7.80 -36.64
C VAL A 74 -1.65 8.67 -36.83
N ARG A 75 -2.18 8.72 -38.04
CA ARG A 75 -3.34 9.55 -38.36
C ARG A 75 -4.24 8.84 -39.34
N GLN A 76 -5.45 8.50 -38.95
CA GLN A 76 -6.38 7.71 -39.75
C GLN A 76 -6.82 8.46 -41.03
N SER A 77 -7.01 9.76 -40.93
CA SER A 77 -7.30 10.66 -42.07
C SER A 77 -6.89 12.11 -41.72
N PRO A 78 -6.75 13.01 -42.69
CA PRO A 78 -6.38 14.42 -42.44
C PRO A 78 -7.30 15.16 -41.46
N GLN A 79 -8.56 14.75 -41.36
CA GLN A 79 -9.57 15.36 -40.47
C GLN A 79 -9.58 14.78 -39.06
N LYS A 80 -8.90 13.66 -38.83
CA LYS A 80 -8.81 13.02 -37.51
C LYS A 80 -7.57 13.53 -36.75
N PRO A 81 -7.65 13.56 -35.42
CA PRO A 81 -6.48 13.94 -34.61
C PRO A 81 -5.32 12.97 -34.79
N MET A 82 -4.10 13.47 -34.60
CA MET A 82 -2.88 12.65 -34.56
C MET A 82 -2.88 11.84 -33.27
N VAL A 83 -2.64 10.54 -33.34
CA VAL A 83 -2.51 9.64 -32.20
C VAL A 83 -1.04 9.32 -31.97
N VAL A 84 -0.60 9.46 -30.75
CA VAL A 84 0.76 9.13 -30.28
C VAL A 84 0.80 7.68 -29.87
N LEU A 85 1.67 6.89 -30.49
CA LEU A 85 1.89 5.50 -30.09
C LEU A 85 2.95 5.41 -28.99
N GLU A 86 2.75 4.45 -28.09
CA GLU A 86 3.70 4.16 -26.99
C GLU A 86 5.04 3.66 -27.57
N ARG A 87 6.09 4.47 -27.43
CA ARG A 87 7.42 4.17 -27.95
C ARG A 87 7.99 2.84 -27.48
N ASN A 88 7.71 2.44 -26.26
CA ASN A 88 8.20 1.20 -25.66
C ASN A 88 7.50 -0.06 -26.22
N LEU A 89 6.54 0.09 -27.10
CA LEU A 89 5.86 -1.00 -27.79
C LEU A 89 6.22 -1.09 -29.27
N ILE A 90 7.12 -0.20 -29.76
CA ILE A 90 7.55 -0.14 -31.16
C ILE A 90 9.03 -0.45 -31.26
N PRO A 91 9.44 -1.70 -31.53
CA PRO A 91 10.84 -2.05 -31.75
C PRO A 91 11.41 -1.49 -33.05
N TRP A 92 10.59 -1.41 -34.08
CA TRP A 92 10.99 -0.84 -35.38
C TRP A 92 9.77 -0.37 -36.18
N LEU A 93 10.05 0.52 -37.10
CA LEU A 93 9.12 0.95 -38.13
C LEU A 93 9.87 1.22 -39.45
N GLU A 94 9.15 1.15 -40.53
CA GLU A 94 9.59 1.50 -41.87
C GLU A 94 8.74 2.66 -42.39
N LEU A 95 9.37 3.67 -42.92
CA LEU A 95 8.71 4.83 -43.50
C LEU A 95 9.51 5.28 -44.74
N ASP A 96 8.85 5.38 -45.87
CA ASP A 96 9.48 5.72 -47.15
C ASP A 96 10.66 4.79 -47.55
N GLY A 97 10.59 3.49 -47.26
CA GLY A 97 11.66 2.53 -47.53
C GLY A 97 12.83 2.58 -46.54
N VAL A 98 12.73 3.39 -45.49
CA VAL A 98 13.81 3.56 -44.50
C VAL A 98 13.36 2.96 -43.18
N TYR A 99 14.23 2.11 -42.59
CA TYR A 99 13.98 1.50 -41.29
C TYR A 99 14.47 2.38 -40.14
N TYR A 100 13.61 2.51 -39.11
CA TYR A 100 13.88 3.19 -37.87
C TYR A 100 13.77 2.20 -36.72
N VAL A 101 14.82 2.04 -35.94
CA VAL A 101 14.94 1.04 -34.89
C VAL A 101 14.99 1.70 -33.51
N ASN A 102 14.22 1.21 -32.60
CA ASN A 102 14.33 1.54 -31.18
C ASN A 102 15.36 0.60 -30.54
N LEU A 103 16.58 1.06 -30.38
CA LEU A 103 17.70 0.25 -29.90
C LEU A 103 17.52 -0.22 -28.45
N ASN A 104 16.81 0.52 -27.61
CA ASN A 104 16.52 0.12 -26.25
C ASN A 104 15.63 -1.14 -26.22
N MET A 105 14.68 -1.26 -27.15
CA MET A 105 13.84 -2.44 -27.30
C MET A 105 14.58 -3.61 -27.96
N ALA A 106 15.60 -3.33 -28.75
CA ALA A 106 16.48 -4.35 -29.34
C ALA A 106 17.51 -4.93 -28.34
N GLY A 107 17.38 -4.61 -27.04
CA GLY A 107 18.26 -5.12 -25.97
C GLY A 107 19.54 -4.29 -25.76
N ILE A 108 19.68 -3.13 -26.38
CA ILE A 108 20.82 -2.23 -26.20
C ILE A 108 20.41 -1.09 -25.25
N GLU A 109 20.35 -1.38 -23.96
CA GLU A 109 19.89 -0.45 -22.92
C GLU A 109 20.71 0.83 -22.79
N VAL A 110 21.98 0.80 -23.19
CA VAL A 110 22.89 1.96 -23.15
C VAL A 110 22.72 2.92 -24.31
N ALA A 111 21.83 2.60 -25.26
CA ALA A 111 21.54 3.50 -26.37
C ALA A 111 20.76 4.74 -25.89
N PRO A 112 21.01 5.93 -26.48
CA PRO A 112 20.13 7.06 -26.23
C PRO A 112 18.68 6.75 -26.61
N THR A 113 17.73 7.35 -25.90
CA THR A 113 16.30 7.10 -26.13
C THR A 113 15.85 7.63 -27.50
N GLY A 114 15.05 6.84 -28.23
CA GLY A 114 14.44 7.26 -29.50
C GLY A 114 14.66 6.29 -30.63
N TYR A 115 14.44 6.78 -31.86
CA TYR A 115 14.58 6.01 -33.08
C TYR A 115 15.89 6.33 -33.82
N PHE A 116 16.50 5.32 -34.41
CA PHE A 116 17.76 5.41 -35.11
C PHE A 116 17.64 4.80 -36.49
N GLN A 117 18.26 5.47 -37.47
CA GLN A 117 18.62 4.86 -38.75
C GLN A 117 20.01 4.23 -38.60
N ILE A 118 20.20 3.09 -39.23
CA ILE A 118 21.52 2.44 -39.27
C ILE A 118 22.15 2.79 -40.59
N LEU A 119 23.28 3.52 -40.54
CA LEU A 119 24.08 3.96 -41.70
C LEU A 119 25.41 3.22 -41.67
N THR A 120 25.95 2.87 -42.81
CA THR A 120 27.24 2.19 -42.89
C THR A 120 28.23 2.94 -43.80
N ASP A 121 29.53 2.88 -43.48
CA ASP A 121 30.60 3.36 -44.36
C ASP A 121 31.38 2.17 -44.97
N GLY A 122 30.82 0.96 -44.89
CA GLY A 122 31.44 -0.27 -45.35
C GLY A 122 32.47 -0.88 -44.39
N LYS A 123 32.84 -0.17 -43.32
CA LYS A 123 33.80 -0.62 -42.30
C LYS A 123 33.17 -0.77 -40.92
N GLN A 124 32.16 0.07 -40.64
CA GLN A 124 31.43 0.04 -39.37
C GLN A 124 30.06 0.68 -39.53
N ASP A 125 29.16 0.35 -38.63
CA ASP A 125 27.83 0.93 -38.56
C ASP A 125 27.82 2.21 -37.72
N TYR A 126 26.99 3.14 -38.14
CA TYR A 126 26.69 4.40 -37.47
C TYR A 126 25.21 4.46 -37.19
N TYR A 127 24.87 4.81 -35.98
CA TYR A 127 23.48 4.97 -35.55
C TYR A 127 23.14 6.47 -35.61
N PHE A 128 22.27 6.82 -36.56
CA PHE A 128 21.87 8.18 -36.81
C PHE A 128 20.56 8.51 -36.15
N GLN A 129 20.52 9.58 -35.38
CA GLN A 129 19.34 10.10 -34.76
C GLN A 129 19.13 11.56 -35.10
N ARG A 130 17.93 11.92 -35.60
CA ARG A 130 17.51 13.28 -35.82
C ARG A 130 16.68 13.77 -34.66
N CYS A 131 17.04 14.92 -34.09
CA CYS A 131 16.29 15.60 -33.06
C CYS A 131 15.88 17.00 -33.53
N LYS A 132 14.66 17.40 -33.17
CA LYS A 132 14.19 18.78 -33.37
C LYS A 132 14.07 19.45 -32.01
N LEU A 133 14.92 20.45 -31.76
CA LEU A 133 14.93 21.17 -30.49
C LEU A 133 14.05 22.41 -30.62
N PHE A 134 13.15 22.54 -29.61
CA PHE A 134 12.28 23.72 -29.52
C PHE A 134 13.03 24.86 -28.81
N SER A 135 13.00 26.04 -29.43
CA SER A 135 13.60 27.26 -28.88
C SER A 135 12.61 28.42 -29.00
N ARG A 136 12.68 29.33 -28.07
CA ARG A 136 12.06 30.64 -28.12
C ARG A 136 13.17 31.68 -28.10
N ASP A 137 13.18 32.57 -29.08
CA ASP A 137 14.15 33.67 -29.19
C ASP A 137 13.37 35.00 -29.20
N PRO A 138 13.76 35.99 -28.39
CA PRO A 138 13.22 37.34 -28.53
C PRO A 138 13.71 37.93 -29.87
N GLY A 139 12.88 37.74 -30.88
CA GLY A 139 13.10 37.96 -32.29
C GLY A 139 13.89 39.17 -32.71
N ASP A 140 15.22 39.09 -32.72
CA ASP A 140 16.11 40.14 -33.22
C ASP A 140 17.01 39.65 -34.36
N HIS A 141 16.48 38.95 -35.34
CA HIS A 141 17.24 38.60 -36.51
C HIS A 141 16.88 39.44 -37.76
N ASN A 142 15.97 40.41 -37.65
CA ASN A 142 15.58 41.31 -38.75
C ASN A 142 15.72 42.79 -38.43
N GLY A 143 16.68 43.19 -37.57
CA GLY A 143 17.06 44.61 -37.46
C GLY A 143 16.13 45.53 -36.71
N VAL A 144 15.16 45.02 -35.95
CA VAL A 144 14.38 45.81 -35.00
C VAL A 144 15.09 45.81 -33.65
N ARG A 145 16.07 46.67 -33.49
CA ARG A 145 16.70 46.97 -32.20
C ARG A 145 15.69 47.70 -31.32
N GLY A 146 15.40 47.17 -30.15
CA GLY A 146 14.84 48.02 -29.10
C GLY A 146 13.65 47.53 -28.28
N ILE A 147 13.25 46.25 -28.31
CA ILE A 147 12.25 45.76 -27.37
C ILE A 147 13.01 45.21 -26.18
N GLY A 148 13.08 45.95 -25.08
CA GLY A 148 13.69 45.54 -23.82
C GLY A 148 12.80 44.59 -23.01
N TYR A 149 13.36 43.93 -22.02
CA TYR A 149 12.65 43.02 -21.08
C TYR A 149 11.50 43.73 -20.32
N ASP A 150 11.47 45.07 -20.32
CA ASP A 150 10.46 45.88 -19.61
C ASP A 150 9.25 46.24 -20.49
N ASP A 151 9.21 45.78 -21.75
CA ASP A 151 8.06 46.04 -22.65
C ASP A 151 6.92 45.04 -22.24
N PRO A 152 5.71 45.56 -21.96
CA PRO A 152 4.53 44.73 -21.66
C PRO A 152 4.19 43.70 -22.73
N ASN A 153 4.59 43.95 -24.00
CA ASN A 153 4.35 43.06 -25.13
C ASN A 153 5.54 42.12 -25.44
N TYR A 154 6.60 42.13 -24.62
CA TYR A 154 7.79 41.31 -24.84
C TYR A 154 7.45 39.82 -25.05
N LYS A 155 6.47 39.28 -24.32
CA LYS A 155 6.03 37.87 -24.42
C LYS A 155 5.29 37.56 -25.73
N GLU A 156 4.62 38.53 -26.31
CA GLU A 156 3.87 38.38 -27.57
C GLU A 156 4.77 38.44 -28.80
N ASN A 157 5.95 39.04 -28.65
CA ASN A 157 6.97 39.17 -29.73
C ASN A 157 8.01 38.04 -29.73
N LEU A 158 7.87 36.99 -28.89
CA LEU A 158 8.75 35.85 -28.91
C LEU A 158 8.49 34.94 -30.12
N ILE A 159 9.50 34.75 -30.95
CA ILE A 159 9.44 33.79 -32.06
C ILE A 159 9.77 32.41 -31.55
N SER A 160 8.83 31.48 -31.71
CA SER A 160 9.04 30.07 -31.38
C SER A 160 9.41 29.29 -32.64
N TYR A 161 10.43 28.42 -32.58
CA TYR A 161 10.84 27.65 -33.73
C TYR A 161 11.44 26.30 -33.34
N PHE A 162 11.39 25.35 -34.30
CA PHE A 162 12.07 24.08 -34.21
C PHE A 162 13.34 24.08 -35.05
N HIS A 163 14.49 23.84 -34.47
CA HIS A 163 15.74 23.67 -35.17
C HIS A 163 16.25 22.24 -35.11
N GLN A 164 16.79 21.77 -36.23
CA GLN A 164 17.24 20.39 -36.38
C GLN A 164 18.67 20.22 -35.87
N LYS A 165 18.87 19.12 -35.13
CA LYS A 165 20.19 18.61 -34.73
C LYS A 165 20.29 17.11 -35.04
N ASP A 166 21.31 16.78 -35.81
CA ASP A 166 21.60 15.42 -36.24
C ASP A 166 22.76 14.84 -35.41
N PHE A 167 22.54 13.67 -34.82
CA PHE A 167 23.50 12.99 -33.97
C PHE A 167 23.91 11.68 -34.61
N TYR A 168 25.20 11.34 -34.50
CA TYR A 168 25.77 10.10 -34.99
C TYR A 168 26.47 9.38 -33.84
N TYR A 169 26.25 8.08 -33.71
CA TYR A 169 26.83 7.24 -32.68
C TYR A 169 27.50 6.04 -33.33
N THR A 170 28.51 5.50 -32.65
CA THR A 170 29.08 4.17 -32.94
C THR A 170 28.89 3.31 -31.67
N TYR A 171 28.66 2.00 -31.84
CA TYR A 171 28.59 1.04 -30.78
C TYR A 171 29.82 0.14 -30.78
N ARG A 172 30.61 0.18 -29.71
CA ARG A 172 31.81 -0.66 -29.56
C ARG A 172 31.99 -1.02 -28.08
N ASN A 173 32.37 -2.28 -27.79
CA ASN A 173 32.66 -2.77 -26.44
C ASN A 173 31.57 -2.43 -25.44
N GLY A 174 30.30 -2.68 -25.79
CA GLY A 174 29.16 -2.45 -24.92
C GLY A 174 28.79 -0.98 -24.68
N LYS A 175 29.37 -0.03 -25.39
CA LYS A 175 29.13 1.40 -25.16
C LYS A 175 28.75 2.15 -26.44
N PHE A 176 27.76 3.04 -26.33
CA PHE A 176 27.47 4.05 -27.36
C PHE A 176 28.35 5.26 -27.18
N LYS A 177 29.05 5.63 -28.24
CA LYS A 177 29.89 6.81 -28.26
C LYS A 177 29.41 7.75 -29.36
N ARG A 178 29.09 8.98 -29.01
CA ARG A 178 28.78 10.03 -29.98
C ARG A 178 30.03 10.37 -30.80
N VAL A 179 29.85 10.44 -32.10
CA VAL A 179 30.93 10.73 -33.06
C VAL A 179 30.54 11.87 -33.97
N TYR A 180 31.55 12.53 -34.54
CA TYR A 180 31.36 13.65 -35.45
C TYR A 180 32.01 13.30 -36.82
N PRO A 181 31.23 12.66 -37.73
CA PRO A 181 31.78 12.30 -39.05
C PRO A 181 32.21 13.54 -39.83
N GLY A 182 33.32 13.44 -40.56
CA GLY A 182 33.82 14.52 -41.40
C GLY A 182 32.84 14.90 -42.54
N LYS A 183 32.98 16.08 -43.14
CA LYS A 183 32.05 16.62 -44.16
C LYS A 183 31.75 15.65 -45.31
N ARG A 184 32.73 14.92 -45.83
CA ARG A 184 32.56 13.93 -46.93
C ARG A 184 31.71 12.75 -46.49
N LYS A 185 31.94 12.22 -45.27
CA LYS A 185 31.15 11.13 -44.71
C LYS A 185 29.70 11.57 -44.42
N ARG A 186 29.51 12.77 -43.89
CA ARG A 186 28.15 13.30 -43.70
C ARG A 186 27.37 13.41 -44.99
N ALA A 187 28.02 13.86 -46.08
CA ALA A 187 27.39 13.93 -47.40
C ALA A 187 26.95 12.52 -47.89
N SER A 188 27.80 11.50 -47.73
CA SER A 188 27.44 10.12 -48.03
C SER A 188 26.30 9.58 -47.16
N PHE A 189 26.27 9.96 -45.88
CA PHE A 189 25.19 9.54 -44.96
C PHE A 189 23.86 10.25 -45.23
N VAL A 190 23.89 11.50 -45.70
CA VAL A 190 22.69 12.22 -46.13
C VAL A 190 22.04 11.52 -47.31
N ALA A 191 22.80 11.00 -48.26
CA ALA A 191 22.28 10.21 -49.37
C ALA A 191 21.66 8.87 -48.93
N GLN A 192 22.17 8.26 -47.86
CA GLN A 192 21.56 7.05 -47.27
C GLN A 192 20.35 7.37 -46.39
N ALA A 193 20.30 8.54 -45.75
CA ALA A 193 19.24 8.92 -44.82
C ALA A 193 18.02 9.58 -45.50
N LEU A 194 18.14 10.01 -46.74
CA LEU A 194 17.08 10.58 -47.53
C LEU A 194 16.82 9.65 -48.72
N PRO A 195 15.63 9.10 -48.93
CA PRO A 195 15.33 8.33 -50.11
C PRO A 195 15.36 9.26 -51.33
N GLU A 196 16.36 9.06 -52.18
CA GLU A 196 16.22 9.55 -53.54
C GLU A 196 15.03 8.80 -54.17
N ARG A 197 14.24 9.55 -54.98
CA ARG A 197 13.25 8.99 -55.88
C ARG A 197 13.92 8.02 -56.86
N ALA A 198 14.23 6.81 -56.42
CA ALA A 198 14.70 5.75 -57.28
C ALA A 198 13.66 4.61 -57.26
N MET A 199 13.19 4.33 -58.45
CA MET A 199 12.45 3.14 -58.73
C MET A 199 13.18 1.90 -58.19
N VAL A 200 12.49 1.24 -57.31
CA VAL A 200 12.42 -0.20 -57.07
C VAL A 200 13.56 -1.06 -57.65
N ASP A 201 14.31 -1.62 -56.71
CA ASP A 201 14.75 -2.98 -56.84
C ASP A 201 14.45 -3.75 -55.51
N THR A 202 13.48 -4.62 -55.57
CA THR A 202 12.87 -5.28 -54.41
C THR A 202 13.75 -6.33 -53.74
N ASP A 203 14.90 -6.67 -54.32
CA ASP A 203 15.81 -7.68 -53.78
C ASP A 203 16.93 -7.13 -52.88
N ALA A 204 17.28 -5.88 -53.04
CA ALA A 204 18.30 -5.26 -52.16
C ALA A 204 17.79 -4.91 -50.77
N SER A 205 16.49 -4.64 -50.61
CA SER A 205 15.86 -4.34 -49.31
C SER A 205 15.70 -5.58 -48.43
N ARG A 206 15.64 -6.78 -49.04
CA ARG A 206 15.59 -8.04 -48.27
C ARG A 206 16.94 -8.43 -47.67
N SER A 207 18.04 -8.09 -48.28
CA SER A 207 19.38 -8.46 -47.77
C SER A 207 19.82 -7.59 -46.57
N ILE A 208 19.34 -6.35 -46.46
CA ILE A 208 19.67 -5.46 -45.34
C ILE A 208 18.84 -5.84 -44.08
N ALA A 209 17.61 -6.23 -44.28
CA ALA A 209 16.75 -6.67 -43.17
C ALA A 209 17.16 -8.04 -42.54
N SER A 210 17.83 -8.89 -43.34
CA SER A 210 18.26 -10.23 -42.87
C SER A 210 19.64 -10.25 -42.24
N SER A 211 20.53 -9.32 -42.60
CA SER A 211 21.93 -9.30 -42.13
C SER A 211 22.15 -8.41 -40.89
N GLY A 212 21.28 -7.45 -40.61
CA GLY A 212 21.46 -6.49 -39.53
C GLY A 212 20.82 -6.82 -38.17
N LEU A 213 19.88 -7.73 -38.14
CA LEU A 213 19.10 -8.03 -36.90
C LEU A 213 19.42 -9.39 -36.27
N SER A 214 20.16 -10.28 -36.95
CA SER A 214 20.49 -11.60 -36.42
C SER A 214 21.84 -11.70 -35.68
N ALA A 215 22.72 -10.75 -35.86
CA ALA A 215 24.06 -10.83 -35.27
C ALA A 215 24.21 -10.35 -33.82
N PRO A 216 23.45 -9.37 -33.31
CA PRO A 216 23.63 -8.93 -31.92
C PRO A 216 22.93 -9.82 -30.87
N VAL A 217 21.92 -10.60 -31.25
CA VAL A 217 21.10 -11.35 -30.29
C VAL A 217 21.74 -12.66 -29.87
N SER A 218 22.62 -13.24 -30.67
CA SER A 218 23.31 -14.50 -30.36
C SER A 218 24.56 -14.33 -29.48
N SER A 219 25.16 -13.16 -29.43
CA SER A 219 26.38 -12.92 -28.64
C SER A 219 26.14 -12.53 -27.17
N ILE A 220 24.90 -12.32 -26.73
CA ILE A 220 24.56 -12.01 -25.33
C ILE A 220 24.26 -13.27 -24.51
N ARG A 221 24.22 -14.44 -25.10
CA ARG A 221 23.80 -15.69 -24.43
C ARG A 221 24.88 -16.43 -23.64
N GLU A 222 26.13 -16.06 -23.71
CA GLU A 222 27.20 -16.72 -22.95
C GLU A 222 28.05 -15.73 -22.16
N LEU A 223 27.62 -15.44 -20.92
CA LEU A 223 28.57 -15.00 -19.91
C LEU A 223 29.37 -16.23 -19.43
N PRO A 224 30.70 -16.19 -19.44
CA PRO A 224 31.53 -17.33 -19.10
C PRO A 224 31.29 -17.75 -17.64
N ALA A 225 31.16 -19.07 -17.43
CA ALA A 225 31.02 -19.71 -16.11
C ALA A 225 32.21 -19.45 -15.15
N GLU A 226 33.27 -18.85 -15.62
CA GLU A 226 34.50 -18.56 -14.86
C GLU A 226 34.38 -17.43 -13.84
N TRP A 227 33.30 -16.66 -13.84
CA TRP A 227 33.09 -15.60 -12.87
C TRP A 227 32.62 -16.09 -11.49
N PHE A 228 32.31 -17.37 -11.34
CA PHE A 228 31.77 -17.94 -10.10
C PHE A 228 32.75 -18.80 -9.29
N SER A 229 33.99 -18.97 -9.72
CA SER A 229 35.00 -19.75 -9.01
C SER A 229 35.99 -18.89 -8.21
N ALA A 230 35.49 -18.07 -7.27
CA ALA A 230 36.37 -17.40 -6.30
C ALA A 230 36.40 -18.20 -4.98
N ARG A 231 37.63 -18.43 -4.50
CA ARG A 231 38.01 -19.14 -3.29
C ARG A 231 37.17 -18.86 -2.07
N ILE A 232 36.77 -19.93 -1.35
CA ILE A 232 36.01 -19.87 -0.08
C ILE A 232 36.91 -19.29 1.05
N PRO A 233 36.56 -18.15 1.66
CA PRO A 233 37.28 -17.58 2.81
C PRO A 233 37.15 -18.45 4.05
N SER A 234 38.14 -18.39 4.97
CA SER A 234 38.19 -19.21 6.21
C SER A 234 37.00 -19.02 7.17
N ALA A 235 36.27 -17.88 7.07
CA ALA A 235 35.03 -17.67 7.80
C ALA A 235 33.87 -18.57 7.36
N GLU A 236 33.86 -19.02 6.11
CA GLU A 236 32.82 -19.92 5.60
C GLU A 236 33.03 -21.39 6.06
N ARG A 237 34.23 -21.73 6.48
CA ARG A 237 34.56 -23.09 6.97
C ARG A 237 33.99 -23.33 8.36
N SER A 238 34.01 -22.37 9.25
CA SER A 238 33.38 -22.45 10.58
C SER A 238 31.84 -22.44 10.49
N ALA A 239 31.31 -21.73 9.51
CA ALA A 239 29.88 -21.72 9.17
C ALA A 239 29.38 -23.10 8.73
N LEU A 240 30.18 -23.77 7.88
CA LEU A 240 29.87 -25.12 7.39
C LEU A 240 29.90 -26.15 8.52
N LEU A 241 30.84 -26.05 9.45
CA LEU A 241 30.95 -26.99 10.58
C LEU A 241 29.78 -26.85 11.56
N ALA A 242 29.33 -25.64 11.86
CA ALA A 242 28.17 -25.45 12.73
C ALA A 242 26.87 -25.87 12.03
N ALA A 243 26.74 -25.68 10.72
CA ALA A 243 25.62 -26.21 9.96
C ALA A 243 25.55 -27.74 10.02
N ILE A 244 26.72 -28.41 9.97
CA ILE A 244 26.84 -29.88 10.09
C ILE A 244 26.41 -30.36 11.50
N GLU A 245 26.74 -29.62 12.56
CA GLU A 245 26.29 -29.95 13.92
C GLU A 245 24.80 -29.79 14.10
N GLN A 246 24.21 -28.71 13.54
CA GLN A 246 22.76 -28.52 13.51
C GLN A 246 22.07 -29.63 12.70
N ASP A 247 22.64 -30.03 11.56
CA ASP A 247 22.13 -31.15 10.77
C ASP A 247 22.07 -32.46 11.56
N LYS A 248 23.09 -32.75 12.36
CA LYS A 248 23.14 -33.94 13.23
C LYS A 248 22.03 -33.88 14.30
N LEU A 249 21.77 -32.70 14.88
CA LEU A 249 20.74 -32.56 15.88
C LEU A 249 19.35 -32.77 15.26
N ILE A 250 19.07 -32.18 14.11
CA ILE A 250 17.81 -32.37 13.39
C ILE A 250 17.62 -33.82 12.91
N ALA A 251 18.69 -34.45 12.43
CA ALA A 251 18.65 -35.86 12.05
C ALA A 251 18.31 -36.79 13.21
N ASN A 252 18.74 -36.46 14.43
CA ASN A 252 18.40 -37.22 15.62
C ASN A 252 16.88 -37.20 15.90
N TYR A 253 16.21 -36.06 15.73
CA TYR A 253 14.74 -36.00 15.88
C TYR A 253 14.01 -36.83 14.82
N ARG A 254 14.51 -36.92 13.60
CA ARG A 254 13.90 -37.73 12.52
C ARG A 254 14.13 -39.23 12.65
N ASN A 255 15.25 -39.65 13.27
CA ASN A 255 15.69 -41.05 13.28
C ASN A 255 15.44 -41.79 14.62
N LYS A 256 15.09 -41.04 15.69
CA LYS A 256 14.82 -41.62 17.02
C LYS A 256 13.32 -41.62 17.31
N THR A 257 12.89 -42.64 18.06
CA THR A 257 11.55 -42.66 18.67
C THR A 257 11.68 -42.17 20.10
N TYR A 258 10.82 -41.24 20.51
CA TYR A 258 10.81 -40.65 21.84
C TYR A 258 9.72 -41.27 22.69
N GLU A 259 10.04 -41.63 23.91
CA GLU A 259 9.06 -42.12 24.89
C GLU A 259 8.57 -40.97 25.76
N ILE A 260 7.25 -40.82 25.91
CA ILE A 260 6.60 -39.80 26.71
C ILE A 260 5.84 -40.48 27.84
N GLY A 261 6.19 -40.16 29.09
CA GLY A 261 5.64 -40.78 30.30
C GLY A 261 6.37 -42.07 30.71
N VAL A 262 6.28 -42.43 31.99
CA VAL A 262 7.10 -43.52 32.56
C VAL A 262 6.22 -44.75 32.92
N VAL A 263 4.97 -44.54 33.21
CA VAL A 263 4.04 -45.61 33.65
C VAL A 263 2.82 -45.58 32.73
N PRO A 264 2.31 -46.72 32.28
CA PRO A 264 1.10 -46.75 31.46
C PRO A 264 -0.07 -46.12 32.22
N ALA A 265 -0.62 -45.02 31.74
CA ALA A 265 -1.86 -44.48 32.25
C ALA A 265 -3.04 -45.40 31.96
N GLY A 266 -4.13 -45.22 32.66
CA GLY A 266 -5.40 -45.91 32.38
C GLY A 266 -5.90 -45.61 30.96
N ALA A 267 -6.96 -46.29 30.52
CA ALA A 267 -7.49 -46.13 29.16
C ALA A 267 -7.94 -44.67 28.88
N GLY A 268 -7.38 -44.02 27.85
CA GLY A 268 -7.79 -42.70 27.37
C GLY A 268 -6.63 -41.86 26.82
N PRO A 269 -6.95 -40.78 26.11
CA PRO A 269 -5.93 -39.85 25.64
C PRO A 269 -5.30 -39.07 26.79
N VAL A 270 -4.00 -38.86 26.75
CA VAL A 270 -3.20 -38.16 27.76
C VAL A 270 -2.62 -36.86 27.25
N LYS A 271 -2.40 -35.92 28.16
CA LYS A 271 -1.92 -34.58 27.83
C LYS A 271 -0.38 -34.59 27.58
N VAL A 272 0.01 -34.25 26.38
CA VAL A 272 1.42 -34.04 26.02
C VAL A 272 1.66 -32.55 25.81
N ARG A 273 2.66 -32.01 26.49
CA ARG A 273 3.05 -30.60 26.41
C ARG A 273 4.49 -30.49 25.89
N GLY A 274 4.87 -29.35 25.31
CA GLY A 274 6.26 -29.10 25.00
C GLY A 274 6.47 -27.68 24.47
N THR A 275 7.74 -27.34 24.26
CA THR A 275 8.14 -26.07 23.64
C THR A 275 8.78 -26.34 22.30
N VAL A 276 8.53 -25.44 21.35
CA VAL A 276 9.21 -25.43 20.05
C VAL A 276 10.12 -24.22 19.99
N ARG A 277 11.39 -24.43 19.63
CA ARG A 277 12.41 -23.38 19.60
C ARG A 277 13.18 -23.41 18.28
N ASP A 278 13.75 -22.28 17.91
CA ASP A 278 14.68 -22.19 16.79
C ASP A 278 16.05 -22.79 17.16
N VAL A 279 16.58 -23.66 16.33
CA VAL A 279 17.86 -24.34 16.61
C VAL A 279 19.05 -23.40 16.61
N ALA A 280 18.99 -22.30 15.83
CA ALA A 280 20.10 -21.37 15.68
C ALA A 280 20.08 -20.26 16.74
N THR A 281 18.89 -19.77 17.08
CA THR A 281 18.70 -18.62 17.99
C THR A 281 18.32 -19.04 19.41
N GLY A 282 17.77 -20.26 19.58
CA GLY A 282 17.16 -20.71 20.84
C GLY A 282 15.85 -20.03 21.21
N GLU A 283 15.34 -19.16 20.33
CA GLU A 283 14.10 -18.42 20.58
C GLU A 283 12.88 -19.34 20.47
N ALA A 284 11.85 -19.03 21.26
CA ALA A 284 10.57 -19.70 21.18
C ALA A 284 9.90 -19.44 19.84
N LEU A 285 9.37 -20.49 19.20
CA LEU A 285 8.65 -20.37 17.94
C LEU A 285 7.15 -20.38 18.18
N GLY A 286 6.54 -19.20 18.03
CA GLY A 286 5.08 -19.06 18.06
C GLY A 286 4.47 -19.40 16.69
N GLY A 287 3.22 -19.93 16.72
CA GLY A 287 2.48 -20.24 15.50
C GLY A 287 2.89 -21.54 14.79
N VAL A 288 3.73 -22.39 15.40
CA VAL A 288 4.03 -23.72 14.87
C VAL A 288 2.81 -24.62 15.03
N LEU A 289 2.36 -25.19 13.93
CA LEU A 289 1.33 -26.24 13.95
C LEU A 289 1.96 -27.55 14.43
N VAL A 290 1.50 -28.06 15.56
CA VAL A 290 1.84 -29.38 16.07
C VAL A 290 0.59 -30.26 15.94
N SER A 291 0.68 -31.36 15.18
CA SER A 291 -0.46 -32.24 14.92
C SER A 291 -0.07 -33.73 14.97
N ASP A 292 -1.06 -34.59 15.17
CA ASP A 292 -0.92 -36.02 14.94
C ASP A 292 -0.82 -36.36 13.45
N SER A 293 -0.58 -37.62 13.12
CA SER A 293 -0.46 -38.08 11.72
C SER A 293 -1.73 -37.87 10.90
N SER A 294 -2.90 -37.87 11.53
CA SER A 294 -4.21 -37.67 10.90
C SER A 294 -4.61 -36.20 10.80
N GLU A 295 -3.84 -35.29 11.43
CA GLU A 295 -4.10 -33.85 11.56
C GLU A 295 -5.43 -33.51 12.22
N ARG A 296 -6.04 -34.49 12.91
CA ARG A 296 -7.30 -34.28 13.66
C ARG A 296 -7.04 -33.74 15.06
N ILE A 297 -5.93 -34.12 15.67
CA ILE A 297 -5.47 -33.62 16.95
C ILE A 297 -4.34 -32.64 16.66
N PHE A 298 -4.55 -31.36 16.95
CA PHE A 298 -3.55 -30.34 16.67
C PHE A 298 -3.58 -29.20 17.70
N SER A 299 -2.47 -28.51 17.81
CA SER A 299 -2.30 -27.28 18.58
C SER A 299 -1.36 -26.33 17.84
N TYR A 300 -1.55 -25.04 18.03
CA TYR A 300 -0.55 -24.06 17.63
C TYR A 300 0.26 -23.64 18.85
N THR A 301 1.56 -23.48 18.67
CA THR A 301 2.39 -22.91 19.73
C THR A 301 2.00 -21.45 19.98
N GLY A 302 1.94 -21.08 21.25
CA GLY A 302 1.80 -19.69 21.67
C GLY A 302 3.06 -18.88 21.32
N THR A 303 3.05 -17.57 21.59
CA THR A 303 4.22 -16.70 21.44
C THR A 303 5.42 -17.14 22.29
N ASP A 304 5.16 -17.92 23.33
CA ASP A 304 6.13 -18.58 24.20
C ASP A 304 6.64 -19.93 23.65
N GLY A 305 6.19 -20.33 22.47
CA GLY A 305 6.55 -21.58 21.82
C GLY A 305 5.88 -22.83 22.41
N VAL A 306 4.98 -22.66 23.37
CA VAL A 306 4.35 -23.80 24.07
C VAL A 306 3.19 -24.38 23.26
N TYR A 307 3.13 -25.71 23.18
CA TYR A 307 1.99 -26.46 22.65
C TYR A 307 1.46 -27.47 23.66
N VAL A 308 0.19 -27.84 23.51
CA VAL A 308 -0.48 -28.86 24.31
C VAL A 308 -1.37 -29.71 23.41
N LEU A 309 -1.19 -31.03 23.44
CA LEU A 309 -1.99 -31.98 22.66
C LEU A 309 -2.56 -33.06 23.58
N ASN A 310 -3.74 -33.55 23.31
CA ASN A 310 -4.31 -34.75 23.94
C ASN A 310 -4.12 -35.92 22.97
N LEU A 311 -3.09 -36.74 23.22
CA LEU A 311 -2.71 -37.86 22.35
C LEU A 311 -3.20 -39.21 22.89
N PRO A 312 -3.60 -40.13 22.00
CA PRO A 312 -3.88 -41.50 22.39
C PRO A 312 -2.59 -42.19 22.86
N LEU A 313 -2.75 -43.15 23.76
CA LEU A 313 -1.66 -44.02 24.22
C LEU A 313 -1.12 -44.86 23.06
N GLY A 314 0.18 -45.18 23.10
CA GLY A 314 0.87 -45.97 22.09
C GLY A 314 1.61 -45.15 21.05
N ASP A 315 1.81 -45.74 19.87
CA ASP A 315 2.61 -45.16 18.81
C ASP A 315 1.90 -43.99 18.12
N ASN A 316 2.53 -42.83 18.10
CA ASN A 316 2.07 -41.62 17.45
C ASN A 316 3.17 -41.02 16.59
N VAL A 317 2.79 -40.25 15.60
CA VAL A 317 3.70 -39.40 14.84
C VAL A 317 3.24 -37.96 15.01
N LEU A 318 4.09 -37.13 15.60
CA LEU A 318 3.87 -35.70 15.73
C LEU A 318 4.48 -34.98 14.57
N LYS A 319 3.67 -34.22 13.86
CA LYS A 319 4.08 -33.35 12.77
C LYS A 319 4.22 -31.92 13.27
N PHE A 320 5.41 -31.33 13.08
CA PHE A 320 5.70 -29.94 13.38
C PHE A 320 5.83 -29.21 12.07
N ARG A 321 4.99 -28.22 11.86
CA ARG A 321 4.91 -27.43 10.64
C ARG A 321 4.94 -25.96 10.99
N GLU A 322 5.95 -25.30 10.51
CA GLU A 322 6.05 -23.85 10.51
C GLU A 322 6.65 -23.48 9.16
N TYR A 323 6.16 -22.43 8.60
CA TYR A 323 6.41 -22.12 7.20
C TYR A 323 7.88 -21.81 6.89
N THR A 324 8.55 -21.08 7.79
CA THR A 324 9.97 -20.72 7.63
C THR A 324 10.90 -21.85 8.09
N LYS A 325 10.37 -22.88 8.72
CA LYS A 325 11.14 -23.98 9.32
C LYS A 325 11.00 -25.25 8.51
N GLU A 326 12.01 -26.10 8.60
CA GLU A 326 11.94 -27.44 8.01
C GLU A 326 10.84 -28.26 8.66
N ASP A 327 10.05 -28.94 7.82
CA ASP A 327 9.01 -29.85 8.29
C ASP A 327 9.62 -31.01 9.08
N MET A 328 9.12 -31.24 10.28
CA MET A 328 9.60 -32.31 11.14
C MET A 328 8.49 -33.27 11.47
N ASP A 329 8.75 -34.55 11.31
CA ASP A 329 7.91 -35.67 11.74
C ASP A 329 8.65 -36.47 12.82
N ILE A 330 8.14 -36.49 14.03
CA ILE A 330 8.78 -37.11 15.18
C ILE A 330 7.93 -38.27 15.63
N ARG A 331 8.51 -39.48 15.72
CA ARG A 331 7.85 -40.65 16.25
C ARG A 331 7.91 -40.64 17.78
N VAL A 332 6.75 -40.80 18.41
CA VAL A 332 6.61 -40.80 19.86
C VAL A 332 5.81 -42.01 20.32
N VAL A 333 6.25 -42.64 21.38
CA VAL A 333 5.47 -43.65 22.11
C VAL A 333 4.92 -42.98 23.36
N VAL A 334 3.62 -42.75 23.40
CA VAL A 334 2.96 -42.09 24.50
C VAL A 334 2.49 -43.16 25.51
N ARG A 335 3.09 -43.17 26.71
CA ARG A 335 2.73 -44.08 27.83
C ARG A 335 1.91 -43.39 28.91
N ASP A 336 2.17 -42.08 29.11
CA ASP A 336 1.47 -41.25 30.07
C ASP A 336 1.63 -39.78 29.68
N ALA A 337 1.00 -38.88 30.45
CA ALA A 337 1.20 -37.44 30.31
C ALA A 337 2.68 -37.08 30.49
N GLY A 338 3.19 -36.16 29.68
CA GLY A 338 4.57 -35.78 29.73
C GLY A 338 4.94 -34.63 28.78
N THR A 339 6.24 -34.40 28.62
CA THR A 339 6.76 -33.27 27.84
C THR A 339 7.64 -33.76 26.71
N LEU A 340 7.58 -33.05 25.56
CA LEU A 340 8.49 -33.18 24.43
C LEU A 340 8.86 -31.81 23.88
N ASP A 341 10.09 -31.37 24.15
CA ASP A 341 10.63 -30.13 23.61
C ASP A 341 11.31 -30.40 22.26
N VAL A 342 11.05 -29.53 21.29
CA VAL A 342 11.51 -29.72 19.93
C VAL A 342 12.24 -28.47 19.44
N VAL A 343 13.30 -28.66 18.66
CA VAL A 343 13.94 -27.55 17.95
C VAL A 343 13.72 -27.71 16.46
N MET A 344 13.42 -26.60 15.79
CA MET A 344 13.25 -26.55 14.34
C MET A 344 14.33 -25.69 13.70
N ARG A 345 14.76 -26.11 12.51
CA ARG A 345 15.74 -25.38 11.70
C ARG A 345 15.02 -24.60 10.61
N GLU A 346 15.59 -23.46 10.25
CA GLU A 346 15.16 -22.70 9.09
C GLU A 346 15.28 -23.53 7.80
N LYS A 347 14.25 -23.52 6.97
CA LYS A 347 14.33 -24.17 5.64
C LYS A 347 15.42 -23.51 4.83
N VAL A 348 16.47 -24.25 4.48
CA VAL A 348 17.60 -23.74 3.67
C VAL A 348 17.16 -23.31 2.27
N THR A 349 16.03 -23.82 1.79
CA THR A 349 15.34 -23.41 0.55
C THR A 349 14.22 -22.38 0.78
N ALA A 350 13.74 -22.26 2.00
CA ALA A 350 12.78 -21.25 2.44
C ALA A 350 13.54 -20.21 3.25
N LEU A 351 14.36 -19.47 2.60
CA LEU A 351 14.83 -18.18 3.08
C LEU A 351 13.61 -17.43 3.58
N GLN A 352 13.66 -16.79 4.76
CA GLN A 352 12.57 -16.03 5.38
C GLN A 352 11.71 -15.36 4.32
N SER A 353 10.58 -15.97 4.00
CA SER A 353 9.66 -15.31 3.14
C SER A 353 8.91 -14.33 4.03
N ALA A 354 9.13 -13.08 3.79
CA ALA A 354 8.45 -11.97 4.41
C ALA A 354 6.91 -12.07 4.36
N TYR A 355 6.41 -13.02 3.60
CA TYR A 355 5.03 -13.10 3.18
C TYR A 355 4.23 -14.21 3.82
N VAL A 356 4.82 -14.96 4.72
CA VAL A 356 4.11 -16.07 5.28
C VAL A 356 3.97 -15.91 6.76
N SER A 357 2.75 -15.74 7.17
CA SER A 357 2.38 -15.97 8.55
C SER A 357 1.91 -17.43 8.72
N ALA A 358 2.27 -18.06 9.81
CA ALA A 358 1.65 -19.32 10.23
C ALA A 358 0.11 -19.23 10.26
N ASN A 359 -0.42 -18.01 10.36
CA ASN A 359 -1.83 -17.69 10.33
C ASN A 359 -2.47 -17.80 8.93
N SER A 360 -1.71 -17.65 7.81
CA SER A 360 -2.28 -17.81 6.48
C SER A 360 -2.71 -19.25 6.20
N MET A 361 -1.95 -20.22 6.69
CA MET A 361 -2.37 -21.63 6.63
C MET A 361 -3.60 -21.94 7.49
N ALA A 362 -3.85 -21.12 8.52
CA ALA A 362 -5.02 -21.26 9.36
C ALA A 362 -6.25 -20.54 8.81
N GLU A 363 -6.13 -19.73 7.76
CA GLU A 363 -7.23 -18.92 7.25
C GLU A 363 -8.42 -19.76 6.80
N HIS A 364 -8.20 -20.86 6.08
CA HIS A 364 -9.29 -21.78 5.71
C HIS A 364 -9.89 -22.52 6.91
N ARG A 365 -9.18 -22.62 8.04
CA ARG A 365 -9.65 -23.27 9.27
C ARG A 365 -10.45 -22.34 10.17
N ARG A 366 -10.25 -21.03 10.12
CA ARG A 366 -11.02 -20.04 10.90
C ARG A 366 -12.43 -19.89 10.33
N THR A 367 -13.41 -19.65 11.18
CA THR A 367 -14.79 -19.36 10.77
C THR A 367 -14.92 -17.93 10.27
N SER A 368 -14.17 -17.01 10.84
CA SER A 368 -14.18 -15.59 10.46
C SER A 368 -13.82 -15.41 9.01
N MET A 369 -14.58 -14.58 8.30
CA MET A 369 -14.36 -14.19 6.92
C MET A 369 -13.77 -12.80 6.85
N GLY A 370 -12.86 -12.53 5.88
CA GLY A 370 -12.26 -11.22 5.68
C GLY A 370 -11.36 -10.76 6.82
N LEU A 371 -10.84 -11.67 7.63
CA LEU A 371 -9.77 -11.41 8.59
C LEU A 371 -8.42 -11.60 7.90
N GLU A 372 -7.64 -10.55 7.85
CA GLU A 372 -6.25 -10.58 7.37
C GLU A 372 -5.32 -10.38 8.56
N THR A 373 -4.40 -11.30 8.74
CA THR A 373 -3.35 -11.19 9.76
C THR A 373 -2.01 -10.95 9.09
N ILE A 374 -1.31 -9.91 9.48
CA ILE A 374 0.01 -9.56 8.97
C ILE A 374 0.99 -9.59 10.13
N ASN A 375 2.07 -10.34 10.00
CA ASN A 375 3.14 -10.32 10.98
C ASN A 375 4.23 -9.30 10.62
N ASN A 376 5.05 -8.96 11.59
CA ASN A 376 6.10 -7.95 11.45
C ASN A 376 7.13 -8.32 10.37
N SER A 377 7.48 -9.59 10.22
CA SER A 377 8.41 -10.06 9.18
C SER A 377 7.90 -9.78 7.76
N THR A 378 6.60 -9.82 7.55
CA THR A 378 5.96 -9.44 6.28
C THR A 378 6.13 -7.95 6.00
N VAL A 379 5.86 -7.11 7.01
CA VAL A 379 5.94 -5.64 6.88
C VAL A 379 7.35 -5.18 6.50
N THR A 380 8.38 -5.77 7.12
CA THR A 380 9.79 -5.36 6.94
C THR A 380 10.33 -5.61 5.53
N HIS A 381 9.71 -6.47 4.72
CA HIS A 381 10.17 -6.79 3.37
C HIS A 381 9.38 -6.11 2.24
N ILE A 382 8.34 -5.36 2.57
CA ILE A 382 7.60 -4.57 1.58
C ILE A 382 8.37 -3.27 1.31
N PRO A 383 8.76 -2.97 0.06
CA PRO A 383 9.39 -1.70 -0.27
C PRO A 383 8.50 -0.53 0.13
N SER A 384 9.03 0.40 0.91
CA SER A 384 8.33 1.57 1.40
C SER A 384 9.10 2.85 1.10
N ALA A 385 8.41 3.99 1.12
CA ALA A 385 9.04 5.28 0.92
C ALA A 385 10.18 5.48 1.94
N PHE A 386 11.33 5.90 1.44
CA PHE A 386 12.54 6.14 2.23
C PHE A 386 13.12 4.93 2.98
N GLY A 387 12.67 3.71 2.66
CA GLY A 387 13.20 2.46 3.21
C GLY A 387 12.81 2.15 4.65
N GLU A 388 11.84 2.84 5.20
CA GLU A 388 11.26 2.53 6.50
C GLU A 388 10.09 1.55 6.35
N ALA A 389 10.13 0.43 7.06
CA ALA A 389 9.02 -0.52 7.09
C ALA A 389 7.76 0.14 7.68
N ASP A 390 6.61 -0.08 7.05
CA ASP A 390 5.39 0.67 7.36
C ASP A 390 4.17 -0.25 7.42
N VAL A 391 3.52 -0.26 8.58
CA VAL A 391 2.33 -1.09 8.86
C VAL A 391 1.17 -0.76 7.94
N LEU A 392 0.86 0.53 7.75
CA LEU A 392 -0.27 0.92 6.90
C LEU A 392 0.00 0.64 5.42
N LYS A 393 1.26 0.79 4.97
CA LYS A 393 1.63 0.41 3.60
C LYS A 393 1.44 -1.09 3.36
N ALA A 394 1.74 -1.93 4.37
CA ALA A 394 1.45 -3.35 4.30
C ALA A 394 -0.07 -3.64 4.22
N VAL A 395 -0.86 -3.00 5.07
CA VAL A 395 -2.33 -3.11 5.05
C VAL A 395 -2.91 -2.66 3.70
N LEU A 396 -2.36 -1.61 3.11
CA LEU A 396 -2.78 -1.10 1.80
C LEU A 396 -2.50 -2.07 0.63
N THR A 397 -1.68 -3.11 0.80
CA THR A 397 -1.46 -4.13 -0.24
C THR A 397 -2.53 -5.23 -0.28
N LEU A 398 -3.43 -5.26 0.72
CA LEU A 398 -4.48 -6.27 0.84
C LEU A 398 -5.67 -5.98 -0.10
N PRO A 399 -6.41 -7.02 -0.54
CA PRO A 399 -7.60 -6.84 -1.35
C PRO A 399 -8.72 -6.14 -0.56
N GLY A 400 -9.49 -5.29 -1.24
CA GLY A 400 -10.57 -4.50 -0.62
C GLY A 400 -10.11 -3.31 0.20
N VAL A 401 -8.80 -3.09 0.35
CA VAL A 401 -8.21 -1.94 1.04
C VAL A 401 -7.61 -0.98 0.03
N LYS A 402 -8.09 0.25 0.00
CA LYS A 402 -7.68 1.25 -0.98
C LYS A 402 -7.04 2.46 -0.30
N SER A 403 -5.96 2.94 -0.90
CA SER A 403 -5.37 4.21 -0.51
C SER A 403 -6.28 5.38 -0.89
N VAL A 404 -6.37 6.38 -0.04
CA VAL A 404 -7.03 7.65 -0.36
C VAL A 404 -6.19 8.54 -1.28
N GLY A 405 -4.90 8.26 -1.41
CA GLY A 405 -3.95 8.96 -2.26
C GLY A 405 -2.50 8.70 -1.85
N GLU A 406 -1.55 9.17 -2.64
CA GLU A 406 -0.14 9.12 -2.28
C GLU A 406 0.14 10.16 -1.18
N ALA A 407 0.84 9.78 -0.13
CA ALA A 407 1.04 10.61 1.07
C ALA A 407 -0.29 11.17 1.62
N ALA A 408 -1.29 10.30 1.75
CA ALA A 408 -2.59 10.62 2.32
C ALA A 408 -2.85 9.77 3.55
N SER A 409 -3.34 10.39 4.62
CA SER A 409 -3.66 9.71 5.87
C SER A 409 -4.98 8.93 5.75
N GLY A 410 -5.01 7.73 6.31
CA GLY A 410 -6.17 6.85 6.30
C GLY A 410 -6.24 5.91 5.10
N PHE A 411 -7.25 5.07 5.10
CA PHE A 411 -7.53 4.09 4.06
C PHE A 411 -9.04 3.79 3.99
N ASN A 412 -9.47 3.28 2.85
CA ASN A 412 -10.85 2.90 2.61
C ASN A 412 -10.98 1.38 2.53
N VAL A 413 -11.94 0.80 3.22
CA VAL A 413 -12.20 -0.63 3.20
C VAL A 413 -13.61 -0.89 2.66
N ARG A 414 -13.69 -1.68 1.56
CA ARG A 414 -14.98 -2.09 0.97
C ARG A 414 -15.96 -0.94 0.77
N GLY A 415 -15.46 0.18 0.27
CA GLY A 415 -16.27 1.38 0.00
C GLY A 415 -16.76 2.10 1.25
N GLY A 416 -16.08 1.97 2.37
CA GLY A 416 -16.23 2.84 3.53
C GLY A 416 -15.26 4.01 3.47
N SER A 417 -15.64 5.15 4.09
CA SER A 417 -14.75 6.30 4.26
C SER A 417 -13.67 6.03 5.32
N ALA A 418 -12.65 6.88 5.37
CA ALA A 418 -11.51 6.67 6.26
C ALA A 418 -11.90 6.68 7.76
N ASP A 419 -12.86 7.53 8.14
CA ASP A 419 -13.39 7.64 9.52
C ASP A 419 -14.27 6.46 9.95
N GLN A 420 -14.72 5.65 9.00
CA GLN A 420 -15.54 4.47 9.27
C GLN A 420 -14.70 3.22 9.64
N ASN A 421 -13.38 3.34 9.68
CA ASN A 421 -12.50 2.28 10.15
C ASN A 421 -12.10 2.53 11.60
N LEU A 422 -12.22 1.53 12.45
CA LEU A 422 -11.71 1.55 13.82
C LEU A 422 -10.24 1.15 13.79
N ILE A 423 -9.36 2.05 14.20
CA ILE A 423 -7.92 1.76 14.27
C ILE A 423 -7.53 1.74 15.74
N LEU A 424 -7.14 0.56 16.22
CA LEU A 424 -6.75 0.33 17.59
C LEU A 424 -5.24 0.07 17.68
N PHE A 425 -4.63 0.66 18.72
CA PHE A 425 -3.27 0.37 19.10
C PHE A 425 -3.24 -0.01 20.58
N ASN A 426 -2.96 -1.28 20.87
CA ASN A 426 -3.09 -1.88 22.21
C ASN A 426 -4.47 -1.69 22.88
N GLY A 427 -5.50 -1.50 22.06
CA GLY A 427 -6.88 -1.24 22.51
C GLY A 427 -7.27 0.23 22.60
N GLY A 428 -6.33 1.20 22.54
CA GLY A 428 -6.63 2.61 22.41
C GLY A 428 -6.94 3.01 20.96
N THR A 429 -7.71 4.07 20.75
CA THR A 429 -8.14 4.52 19.42
C THR A 429 -7.18 5.56 18.85
N ILE A 430 -6.65 5.29 17.66
CA ILE A 430 -5.79 6.25 16.93
C ILE A 430 -6.61 6.95 15.85
N TYR A 431 -6.85 8.25 16.03
CA TYR A 431 -7.66 9.07 15.11
C TYR A 431 -6.93 9.47 13.85
N ASN A 432 -5.63 9.78 13.96
CA ASN A 432 -4.76 9.98 12.80
C ASN A 432 -3.64 8.95 12.82
N PRO A 433 -3.71 7.93 11.98
CA PRO A 433 -2.79 6.80 12.01
C PRO A 433 -1.48 7.05 11.25
N SER A 434 -1.18 8.29 10.86
CA SER A 434 -0.06 8.60 9.98
C SER A 434 0.72 9.83 10.43
N HIS A 435 2.02 9.83 10.12
CA HIS A 435 2.91 10.98 10.23
C HIS A 435 3.08 11.67 8.87
N LEU A 436 3.35 12.99 8.91
CA LEU A 436 3.62 13.84 7.74
C LEU A 436 2.59 13.62 6.62
N PHE A 437 1.30 13.75 6.95
CA PHE A 437 0.16 13.60 6.02
C PHE A 437 0.06 12.23 5.33
N GLY A 438 0.59 11.16 5.90
CA GLY A 438 0.46 9.80 5.36
C GLY A 438 1.72 9.29 4.66
N ILE A 439 2.84 9.99 4.76
CA ILE A 439 4.13 9.49 4.25
C ILE A 439 4.58 8.28 5.08
N PHE A 440 4.45 8.35 6.40
CA PHE A 440 4.77 7.26 7.34
C PHE A 440 3.57 6.89 8.19
N SER A 441 3.46 5.63 8.61
CA SER A 441 2.45 5.23 9.60
C SER A 441 2.85 5.65 11.02
N ALA A 442 1.83 5.82 11.88
CA ALA A 442 2.04 6.11 13.29
C ALA A 442 2.61 4.92 14.10
N PHE A 443 2.74 3.75 13.48
CA PHE A 443 3.10 2.50 14.14
C PHE A 443 4.55 2.12 13.86
N ASN A 444 5.37 2.08 14.90
CA ASN A 444 6.76 1.63 14.82
C ASN A 444 6.81 0.11 14.68
N THR A 445 7.25 -0.39 13.53
CA THR A 445 7.29 -1.81 13.20
C THR A 445 8.18 -2.62 14.13
N ASP A 446 9.21 -2.02 14.72
CA ASP A 446 10.11 -2.74 15.63
C ASP A 446 9.46 -3.15 16.96
N VAL A 447 8.36 -2.48 17.34
CA VAL A 447 7.63 -2.80 18.57
C VAL A 447 6.29 -3.50 18.32
N VAL A 448 5.81 -3.52 17.07
CA VAL A 448 4.56 -4.20 16.67
C VAL A 448 4.78 -5.71 16.58
N ASP A 449 3.82 -6.49 17.04
CA ASP A 449 3.78 -7.95 16.96
C ASP A 449 2.65 -8.45 16.04
N GLY A 450 1.43 -8.04 16.35
CA GLY A 450 0.21 -8.45 15.66
C GLY A 450 -0.48 -7.31 14.94
N ILE A 451 -0.90 -7.57 13.70
CA ILE A 451 -1.71 -6.67 12.90
C ILE A 451 -2.88 -7.48 12.36
N GLU A 452 -4.08 -7.18 12.81
CA GLU A 452 -5.31 -7.85 12.39
C GLU A 452 -6.26 -6.85 11.75
N LEU A 453 -6.64 -7.11 10.51
CA LEU A 453 -7.64 -6.33 9.79
C LEU A 453 -8.90 -7.16 9.59
N TYR A 454 -9.98 -6.74 10.18
CA TYR A 454 -11.32 -7.31 10.01
C TYR A 454 -12.08 -6.49 8.95
N LYS A 455 -12.25 -7.04 7.76
CA LYS A 455 -13.00 -6.41 6.64
C LYS A 455 -14.48 -6.82 6.64
N SER A 456 -14.80 -7.99 7.21
CA SER A 456 -16.15 -8.54 7.47
C SER A 456 -16.05 -9.51 8.63
N SER A 457 -17.14 -10.15 9.02
CA SER A 457 -17.21 -11.01 10.22
C SER A 457 -16.49 -10.38 11.42
N ILE A 458 -16.83 -9.11 11.68
CA ILE A 458 -16.23 -8.34 12.77
C ILE A 458 -16.69 -8.96 14.10
N PRO A 459 -15.75 -9.38 15.00
CA PRO A 459 -16.09 -9.95 16.29
C PRO A 459 -16.98 -9.04 17.15
N VAL A 460 -17.78 -9.64 18.04
CA VAL A 460 -18.78 -8.91 18.85
C VAL A 460 -18.16 -7.88 19.81
N GLU A 461 -16.90 -8.10 20.20
CA GLU A 461 -16.14 -7.19 21.06
C GLU A 461 -15.80 -5.84 20.39
N TYR A 462 -15.91 -5.72 19.06
CA TYR A 462 -15.65 -4.48 18.35
C TYR A 462 -16.93 -3.78 17.91
N GLY A 463 -17.00 -2.46 18.10
CA GLY A 463 -18.12 -1.60 17.70
C GLY A 463 -17.68 -0.15 17.46
N GLY A 464 -18.63 0.76 17.25
CA GLY A 464 -18.40 2.20 17.12
C GLY A 464 -17.92 2.67 15.74
N ARG A 465 -17.74 1.76 14.75
CA ARG A 465 -17.42 2.08 13.36
C ARG A 465 -18.13 1.10 12.42
N ILE A 466 -18.45 1.56 11.19
CA ILE A 466 -19.30 0.81 10.26
C ILE A 466 -18.57 0.17 9.07
N SER A 467 -17.24 0.24 9.00
CA SER A 467 -16.49 -0.29 7.85
C SER A 467 -15.59 -1.47 8.19
N SER A 468 -14.56 -1.24 8.97
CA SER A 468 -13.57 -2.25 9.32
C SER A 468 -12.94 -1.99 10.68
N VAL A 469 -12.21 -2.97 11.20
CA VAL A 469 -11.39 -2.84 12.41
C VAL A 469 -9.96 -3.23 12.07
N LEU A 470 -9.01 -2.35 12.35
CA LEU A 470 -7.58 -2.61 12.32
C LEU A 470 -7.09 -2.62 13.77
N ASP A 471 -6.78 -3.80 14.28
CA ASP A 471 -6.23 -3.97 15.64
C ASP A 471 -4.73 -4.26 15.55
N ILE A 472 -3.94 -3.39 16.18
CA ILE A 472 -2.49 -3.46 16.20
C ILE A 472 -2.04 -3.61 17.64
N SER A 473 -1.26 -4.65 17.90
CA SER A 473 -0.70 -4.94 19.22
C SER A 473 0.83 -4.85 19.21
N THR A 474 1.37 -4.38 20.34
CA THR A 474 2.82 -4.40 20.58
C THR A 474 3.25 -5.70 21.21
N ARG A 475 4.47 -6.14 20.83
CA ARG A 475 5.10 -7.30 21.46
C ARG A 475 5.37 -7.10 22.94
N ASP A 476 5.50 -8.20 23.63
CA ASP A 476 6.04 -8.18 25.00
C ASP A 476 7.58 -8.10 24.94
N GLY A 477 8.20 -7.52 25.97
CA GLY A 477 9.65 -7.48 26.07
C GLY A 477 10.21 -8.89 26.30
N ASN A 478 11.47 -9.10 25.87
CA ASN A 478 12.16 -10.37 26.08
C ASN A 478 12.33 -10.63 27.60
N PRO A 479 11.90 -11.78 28.13
CA PRO A 479 11.98 -12.03 29.58
C PRO A 479 13.37 -12.43 30.08
N GLU A 480 14.32 -12.75 29.19
CA GLU A 480 15.61 -13.35 29.56
C GLU A 480 16.82 -12.46 29.33
N ARG A 481 16.81 -11.71 28.24
CA ARG A 481 17.97 -10.90 27.79
C ARG A 481 17.54 -9.58 27.14
N ILE A 482 18.43 -8.60 27.17
CA ILE A 482 18.24 -7.34 26.46
C ILE A 482 18.50 -7.58 24.98
N LYS A 483 17.59 -7.09 24.14
CA LYS A 483 17.72 -7.03 22.69
C LYS A 483 17.48 -5.61 22.22
N GLY A 484 18.01 -5.27 21.05
CA GLY A 484 17.77 -3.96 20.46
C GLY A 484 17.85 -4.00 18.95
N SER A 485 17.22 -3.01 18.34
CA SER A 485 17.34 -2.69 16.93
C SER A 485 17.56 -1.20 16.75
N LEU A 486 18.44 -0.84 15.83
CA LEU A 486 18.70 0.53 15.41
C LEU A 486 18.61 0.59 13.89
N GLY A 487 17.71 1.41 13.38
CA GLY A 487 17.59 1.68 11.96
C GLY A 487 18.03 3.12 11.63
N LEU A 488 18.80 3.24 10.56
CA LEU A 488 19.30 4.52 10.06
C LEU A 488 18.89 4.64 8.59
N GLY A 489 17.97 5.55 8.32
CA GLY A 489 17.53 5.91 6.98
C GLY A 489 17.99 7.30 6.58
N ILE A 490 17.67 7.71 5.35
CA ILE A 490 18.06 9.04 4.83
C ILE A 490 17.27 10.16 5.55
N LEU A 491 16.03 9.93 5.91
CA LEU A 491 15.13 10.93 6.52
C LEU A 491 14.72 10.59 7.95
N THR A 492 14.77 9.33 8.33
CA THR A 492 14.27 8.83 9.61
C THR A 492 15.30 7.94 10.27
N SER A 493 15.28 7.92 11.59
CA SER A 493 15.98 6.92 12.39
C SER A 493 15.03 6.35 13.43
N HIS A 494 15.20 5.07 13.73
CA HIS A 494 14.42 4.39 14.75
C HIS A 494 15.29 3.53 15.65
N LEU A 495 14.89 3.43 16.92
CA LEU A 495 15.52 2.60 17.93
C LEU A 495 14.44 1.80 18.63
N ALA A 496 14.68 0.54 18.85
CA ALA A 496 13.89 -0.25 19.78
C ALA A 496 14.79 -1.04 20.73
N LEU A 497 14.38 -1.11 21.97
CA LEU A 497 15.04 -1.87 23.04
C LEU A 497 13.98 -2.69 23.77
N ASP A 498 14.29 -3.92 24.08
CA ASP A 498 13.46 -4.76 24.92
C ASP A 498 14.30 -5.68 25.80
N GLY A 499 13.76 -6.05 26.96
CA GLY A 499 14.50 -6.90 27.87
C GLY A 499 13.81 -7.09 29.21
N PRO A 500 14.41 -7.88 30.12
CA PRO A 500 13.90 -8.08 31.46
C PRO A 500 14.23 -6.89 32.38
N ILE A 501 13.21 -6.41 33.11
CA ILE A 501 13.41 -5.66 34.37
C ILE A 501 13.65 -6.65 35.50
N VAL A 502 12.81 -7.71 35.56
CA VAL A 502 13.00 -8.86 36.43
C VAL A 502 12.91 -10.11 35.56
N LYS A 503 13.96 -10.91 35.50
CA LYS A 503 14.03 -12.09 34.63
C LYS A 503 12.79 -12.99 34.83
N ASN A 504 12.20 -13.42 33.71
CA ASN A 504 11.01 -14.27 33.61
C ASN A 504 9.76 -13.75 34.33
N LYS A 505 9.78 -12.48 34.83
CA LYS A 505 8.65 -11.92 35.56
C LYS A 505 8.21 -10.58 35.02
N THR A 506 9.11 -9.64 34.81
CA THR A 506 8.80 -8.29 34.29
C THR A 506 9.70 -7.97 33.13
N SER A 507 9.10 -7.67 31.99
CA SER A 507 9.82 -7.24 30.79
C SER A 507 9.34 -5.88 30.31
N PHE A 508 10.22 -5.18 29.58
CA PHE A 508 9.89 -3.93 28.95
C PHE A 508 10.15 -3.97 27.44
N VAL A 509 9.44 -3.15 26.71
CA VAL A 509 9.71 -2.78 25.32
C VAL A 509 9.67 -1.26 25.21
N LEU A 510 10.66 -0.69 24.56
CA LEU A 510 10.79 0.74 24.29
C LEU A 510 11.08 0.92 22.81
N GLY A 511 10.34 1.77 22.12
CA GLY A 511 10.57 2.14 20.72
C GLY A 511 10.53 3.65 20.56
N GLY A 512 11.34 4.20 19.66
CA GLY A 512 11.30 5.61 19.31
C GLY A 512 11.72 5.84 17.89
N ARG A 513 11.10 6.81 17.23
CA ARG A 513 11.44 7.26 15.88
C ARG A 513 11.53 8.78 15.84
N ILE A 514 12.43 9.25 15.00
CA ILE A 514 12.59 10.68 14.71
C ILE A 514 12.82 10.88 13.22
N THR A 515 12.40 12.03 12.71
CA THR A 515 12.76 12.48 11.37
C THR A 515 13.64 13.72 11.41
N TYR A 516 14.48 13.87 10.39
CA TYR A 516 15.40 14.99 10.18
C TYR A 516 15.37 15.44 8.71
N SER A 517 14.17 15.61 8.13
CA SER A 517 13.96 15.91 6.72
C SER A 517 14.27 17.34 6.30
N ASP A 518 14.47 18.29 7.21
CA ASP A 518 14.69 19.71 6.93
C ASP A 518 15.87 19.97 5.99
N TRP A 519 16.92 19.17 6.07
CA TRP A 519 18.09 19.29 5.18
C TRP A 519 17.75 19.02 3.72
N LEU A 520 16.80 18.12 3.46
CA LEU A 520 16.32 17.81 2.10
C LEU A 520 15.41 18.93 1.60
N LEU A 521 14.45 19.38 2.40
CA LEU A 521 13.51 20.43 2.04
C LEU A 521 14.21 21.77 1.71
N LYS A 522 15.32 22.09 2.41
CA LYS A 522 16.16 23.25 2.12
C LYS A 522 16.92 23.15 0.78
N ARG A 523 17.10 21.95 0.23
CA ARG A 523 17.80 21.71 -1.03
C ARG A 523 16.86 21.61 -2.24
N LEU A 524 15.55 21.60 -2.03
CA LEU A 524 14.58 21.58 -3.12
C LEU A 524 14.67 22.88 -3.94
N PRO A 525 14.47 22.82 -5.27
CA PRO A 525 14.42 24.01 -6.11
C PRO A 525 13.37 25.01 -5.60
N SER A 526 13.67 26.30 -5.72
CA SER A 526 12.75 27.38 -5.28
C SER A 526 11.40 27.35 -5.98
N THR A 527 11.30 26.69 -7.13
CA THR A 527 10.06 26.43 -7.88
C THR A 527 9.17 25.36 -7.23
N SER A 528 9.71 24.56 -6.29
CA SER A 528 8.94 23.59 -5.53
C SER A 528 8.12 24.31 -4.45
N GLY A 529 6.83 23.98 -4.32
CA GLY A 529 5.98 24.46 -3.24
C GLY A 529 6.47 24.07 -1.84
N TYR A 530 7.38 23.09 -1.75
CA TYR A 530 7.97 22.58 -0.50
C TYR A 530 9.33 23.19 -0.18
N ALA A 531 9.91 24.00 -1.07
CA ALA A 531 11.23 24.60 -0.87
C ALA A 531 11.24 25.51 0.35
N GLY A 532 12.19 25.27 1.28
CA GLY A 532 12.30 26.04 2.52
C GLY A 532 11.25 25.72 3.58
N GLY A 533 10.37 24.74 3.35
CA GLY A 533 9.44 24.21 4.35
C GLY A 533 10.17 23.45 5.46
N LYS A 534 9.43 23.11 6.50
CA LYS A 534 9.89 22.23 7.61
C LYS A 534 8.92 21.06 7.74
N ALA A 535 9.46 19.88 7.97
CA ALA A 535 8.65 18.68 8.19
C ALA A 535 9.37 17.78 9.19
N SER A 536 8.75 17.50 10.31
CA SER A 536 9.32 16.65 11.34
C SER A 536 8.25 15.87 12.09
N PHE A 537 8.58 14.66 12.48
CA PHE A 537 7.83 13.93 13.48
C PHE A 537 8.77 13.24 14.48
N SER A 538 8.21 12.93 15.63
CA SER A 538 8.80 12.03 16.60
C SER A 538 7.72 11.21 17.26
N ASP A 539 8.02 9.95 17.56
CA ASP A 539 7.16 9.09 18.36
C ASP A 539 7.93 8.25 19.36
N VAL A 540 7.24 7.89 20.43
CA VAL A 540 7.76 7.03 21.49
C VAL A 540 6.70 6.01 21.87
N ASN A 541 7.10 4.76 21.97
CA ASN A 541 6.31 3.62 22.41
C ASN A 541 6.94 3.01 23.66
N ILE A 542 6.16 2.75 24.69
CA ILE A 542 6.60 2.11 25.92
C ILE A 542 5.63 0.98 26.24
N GLY A 543 6.15 -0.18 26.56
CA GLY A 543 5.38 -1.30 27.07
C GLY A 543 6.09 -1.94 28.26
N VAL A 544 5.34 -2.25 29.31
CA VAL A 544 5.83 -3.01 30.45
C VAL A 544 4.85 -4.13 30.73
N THR A 545 5.33 -5.35 30.63
CA THR A 545 4.54 -6.57 30.92
C THR A 545 5.03 -7.19 32.21
N HIS A 546 4.12 -7.39 33.16
CA HIS A 546 4.40 -8.05 34.45
C HIS A 546 3.56 -9.32 34.55
N LYS A 547 4.22 -10.46 34.71
CA LYS A 547 3.60 -11.74 35.04
C LYS A 547 3.47 -11.82 36.55
N ILE A 548 2.25 -11.65 37.07
CA ILE A 548 1.97 -11.81 38.51
C ILE A 548 2.17 -13.26 38.90
N ASP A 549 1.56 -14.15 38.12
CA ASP A 549 1.67 -15.60 38.20
C ASP A 549 1.40 -16.24 36.81
N GLU A 550 1.30 -17.56 36.70
CA GLU A 550 1.03 -18.26 35.43
C GLU A 550 -0.36 -17.97 34.84
N ARG A 551 -1.31 -17.48 35.65
CA ARG A 551 -2.69 -17.18 35.24
C ARG A 551 -2.94 -15.69 35.06
N ASN A 552 -2.13 -14.85 35.67
CA ASN A 552 -2.34 -13.41 35.72
C ASN A 552 -1.17 -12.65 35.13
N SER A 553 -1.45 -11.78 34.18
CA SER A 553 -0.49 -10.83 33.64
C SER A 553 -1.10 -9.44 33.49
N VAL A 554 -0.28 -8.42 33.71
CA VAL A 554 -0.64 -7.02 33.54
C VAL A 554 0.31 -6.40 32.53
N LYS A 555 -0.24 -5.67 31.56
CA LYS A 555 0.55 -4.93 30.56
C LYS A 555 0.13 -3.47 30.57
N LEU A 556 1.10 -2.60 30.84
CA LEU A 556 0.97 -1.14 30.68
C LEU A 556 1.60 -0.76 29.36
N THR A 557 0.88 -0.01 28.52
CA THR A 557 1.37 0.53 27.26
C THR A 557 1.18 2.03 27.20
N GLY A 558 2.11 2.72 26.56
CA GLY A 558 2.03 4.14 26.28
C GLY A 558 2.55 4.42 24.88
N TYR A 559 1.87 5.29 24.18
CA TYR A 559 2.24 5.84 22.88
C TYR A 559 2.09 7.35 22.89
N TRP A 560 3.11 8.04 22.41
CA TRP A 560 3.06 9.48 22.19
C TRP A 560 3.69 9.82 20.86
N SER A 561 3.05 10.73 20.12
CA SER A 561 3.62 11.26 18.89
C SER A 561 3.39 12.75 18.74
N ARG A 562 4.28 13.41 18.01
CA ARG A 562 4.17 14.80 17.62
C ARG A 562 4.66 14.97 16.20
N ASP A 563 3.85 15.66 15.40
CA ASP A 563 4.12 16.05 14.02
C ASP A 563 4.14 17.56 13.88
N GLY A 564 5.01 18.07 13.03
CA GLY A 564 5.08 19.47 12.65
C GLY A 564 5.41 19.59 11.17
N PHE A 565 4.62 20.38 10.46
CA PHE A 565 4.80 20.62 9.06
C PHE A 565 4.50 22.08 8.71
N SER A 566 5.36 22.74 7.95
CA SER A 566 5.13 24.09 7.45
C SER A 566 5.55 24.22 5.99
N PHE A 567 4.74 24.93 5.20
CA PHE A 567 5.09 25.41 3.88
C PHE A 567 5.69 26.82 4.02
N ARG A 568 6.78 27.09 3.31
CA ARG A 568 7.44 28.43 3.18
C ARG A 568 7.24 29.45 4.32
N GLY A 569 6.98 28.98 5.54
CA GLY A 569 6.92 29.85 6.72
C GLY A 569 5.56 30.50 7.01
N ASP A 570 4.55 30.28 6.21
CA ASP A 570 3.27 31.00 6.37
C ASP A 570 2.28 30.22 7.22
N THR A 571 2.10 28.95 6.95
CA THR A 571 1.17 28.09 7.69
C THR A 571 1.90 26.90 8.30
N THR A 572 1.69 26.66 9.60
CA THR A 572 2.24 25.51 10.32
C THR A 572 1.12 24.62 10.80
N PHE A 573 1.20 23.37 10.46
CA PHE A 573 0.33 22.29 10.96
C PHE A 573 1.06 21.51 12.04
N ARG A 574 0.42 21.27 13.17
CA ARG A 574 0.91 20.41 14.24
C ARG A 574 -0.19 19.46 14.67
N TYR A 575 0.14 18.21 14.84
CA TYR A 575 -0.77 17.25 15.46
C TYR A 575 -0.02 16.27 16.34
N SER A 576 -0.73 15.71 17.30
CA SER A 576 -0.18 14.78 18.28
C SER A 576 -1.20 13.73 18.65
N ASN A 577 -0.72 12.52 18.91
CA ASN A 577 -1.47 11.45 19.56
C ASN A 577 -0.82 11.15 20.92
N LEU A 578 -1.66 10.81 21.89
CA LEU A 578 -1.27 10.21 23.17
C LEU A 578 -2.24 9.06 23.43
N ASP A 579 -1.72 7.91 23.72
CA ASP A 579 -2.47 6.73 24.16
C ASP A 579 -1.79 6.11 25.36
N VAL A 580 -2.55 5.77 26.39
CA VAL A 580 -2.08 5.05 27.58
C VAL A 580 -3.12 4.00 27.93
N ALA A 581 -2.72 2.74 27.96
CA ALA A 581 -3.62 1.63 28.26
C ALA A 581 -3.03 0.65 29.28
N LEU A 582 -3.87 0.17 30.16
CA LEU A 582 -3.56 -0.86 31.15
C LEU A 582 -4.45 -2.08 30.86
N LYS A 583 -3.82 -3.20 30.53
CA LYS A 583 -4.48 -4.45 30.25
C LYS A 583 -4.16 -5.48 31.32
N TRP A 584 -5.20 -6.03 31.96
CA TRP A 584 -5.09 -7.20 32.83
C TRP A 584 -5.68 -8.40 32.12
N LYS A 585 -4.92 -9.50 32.08
CA LYS A 585 -5.33 -10.78 31.54
C LYS A 585 -5.32 -11.83 32.61
N HIS A 586 -6.47 -12.47 32.82
CA HIS A 586 -6.64 -13.60 33.75
C HIS A 586 -7.01 -14.87 32.95
N ARG A 587 -6.38 -15.97 33.30
CA ARG A 587 -6.69 -17.29 32.72
C ARG A 587 -7.22 -18.21 33.82
N TRP A 588 -8.35 -18.86 33.58
CA TRP A 588 -8.84 -19.92 34.43
C TRP A 588 -9.10 -21.18 33.60
N GLY A 589 -8.55 -22.32 34.04
CA GLY A 589 -8.51 -23.52 33.20
C GLY A 589 -7.56 -23.34 31.98
N ASP A 590 -7.70 -24.29 31.06
CA ASP A 590 -6.77 -24.35 29.92
C ASP A 590 -7.15 -23.44 28.74
N ALA A 591 -8.43 -23.05 28.66
CA ALA A 591 -8.97 -22.37 27.48
C ALA A 591 -9.76 -21.07 27.77
N ASN A 592 -9.96 -20.74 29.05
CA ASN A 592 -10.80 -19.60 29.44
C ASN A 592 -9.96 -18.40 29.80
N THR A 593 -10.36 -17.22 29.31
CA THR A 593 -9.66 -15.96 29.56
C THR A 593 -10.63 -14.84 29.90
N LEU A 594 -10.19 -13.93 30.75
CA LEU A 594 -10.77 -12.61 30.96
C LEU A 594 -9.71 -11.56 30.70
N ASP A 595 -9.98 -10.70 29.75
CA ASP A 595 -9.16 -9.54 29.43
C ASP A 595 -9.91 -8.28 29.88
N ILE A 596 -9.30 -7.46 30.72
CA ILE A 596 -9.80 -6.12 31.08
C ILE A 596 -8.77 -5.12 30.59
N ASN A 597 -9.22 -4.15 29.78
CA ASN A 597 -8.39 -3.10 29.20
C ASN A 597 -9.03 -1.73 29.47
N ALA A 598 -8.30 -0.82 30.10
CA ALA A 598 -8.76 0.53 30.35
C ALA A 598 -7.65 1.52 30.00
N GLY A 599 -8.05 2.68 29.49
CA GLY A 599 -7.06 3.65 29.05
C GLY A 599 -7.63 5.03 28.73
N TYR A 600 -6.74 5.87 28.24
CA TYR A 600 -7.00 7.23 27.85
C TYR A 600 -6.28 7.55 26.54
N ASP A 601 -7.03 8.11 25.58
CA ASP A 601 -6.52 8.54 24.29
C ASP A 601 -6.76 10.04 24.10
N ARG A 602 -5.82 10.70 23.47
CA ARG A 602 -5.94 12.11 23.11
C ARG A 602 -5.34 12.34 21.73
N TYR A 603 -6.13 12.92 20.85
CA TYR A 603 -5.69 13.47 19.57
C TYR A 603 -5.87 14.98 19.59
N SER A 604 -4.86 15.71 19.17
CA SER A 604 -4.98 17.17 19.01
C SER A 604 -4.30 17.60 17.73
N ASN A 605 -4.92 18.55 17.04
CA ASN A 605 -4.30 19.24 15.93
C ASN A 605 -4.36 20.75 16.12
N THR A 606 -3.44 21.46 15.48
CA THR A 606 -3.33 22.90 15.50
C THR A 606 -2.82 23.38 14.15
N LEU A 607 -3.54 24.30 13.56
CA LEU A 607 -3.13 25.12 12.44
C LEU A 607 -2.70 26.49 12.97
N GLU A 608 -1.50 26.91 12.67
CA GLU A 608 -1.01 28.27 12.94
C GLU A 608 -0.79 28.98 11.61
N ASP A 609 -1.52 30.08 11.41
CA ASP A 609 -1.27 31.02 10.33
C ASP A 609 -0.54 32.23 10.93
N GLY A 610 0.73 32.39 10.58
CA GLY A 610 1.62 33.38 11.19
C GLY A 610 2.54 34.03 10.17
N SER A 611 2.08 34.20 8.93
CA SER A 611 2.86 34.91 7.91
C SER A 611 3.28 36.31 8.45
N PRO A 612 4.59 36.65 8.38
CA PRO A 612 5.05 38.00 8.71
C PRO A 612 4.34 39.09 7.90
N GLN A 613 3.82 38.74 6.72
CA GLN A 613 3.08 39.66 5.87
C GLN A 613 1.61 39.81 6.27
N ASN A 614 1.08 38.92 7.11
CA ASN A 614 -0.31 38.92 7.58
C ASN A 614 -0.40 38.93 9.11
N ALA A 615 0.45 39.72 9.78
CA ALA A 615 0.50 39.75 11.25
C ALA A 615 -0.85 40.16 11.88
N ILE A 616 -1.62 41.02 11.18
CA ILE A 616 -2.96 41.46 11.61
C ILE A 616 -4.05 40.38 11.47
N GLY A 617 -3.84 39.40 10.59
CA GLY A 617 -4.74 38.26 10.36
C GLY A 617 -4.24 36.96 10.99
N ALA A 618 -3.14 36.98 11.72
CA ALA A 618 -2.52 35.77 12.25
C ALA A 618 -3.36 35.13 13.38
N TYR A 619 -3.51 33.82 13.32
CA TYR A 619 -4.33 33.06 14.26
C TYR A 619 -3.82 31.63 14.44
N SER A 620 -4.31 31.00 15.48
CA SER A 620 -4.18 29.55 15.73
C SER A 620 -5.56 28.92 15.81
N LEU A 621 -5.78 27.87 15.06
CA LEU A 621 -6.99 27.04 15.09
C LEU A 621 -6.64 25.67 15.63
N SER A 622 -7.28 25.24 16.72
CA SER A 622 -7.04 23.96 17.35
C SER A 622 -8.31 23.14 17.51
N THR A 623 -8.19 21.80 17.31
CA THR A 623 -9.23 20.81 17.63
C THR A 623 -8.65 19.73 18.53
N VAL A 624 -9.46 19.20 19.46
CA VAL A 624 -9.00 18.20 20.44
C VAL A 624 -10.08 17.13 20.62
N ILE A 625 -9.68 15.88 20.49
CA ILE A 625 -10.49 14.71 20.85
C ILE A 625 -9.81 14.04 22.05
N GLN A 626 -10.56 13.80 23.10
CA GLN A 626 -10.13 13.03 24.26
C GLN A 626 -11.15 11.96 24.51
N GLN A 627 -10.67 10.78 24.87
CA GLN A 627 -11.55 9.69 25.28
C GLN A 627 -10.93 8.88 26.41
N GLY A 628 -11.75 8.52 27.37
CA GLY A 628 -11.44 7.45 28.33
C GLY A 628 -12.19 6.20 27.90
N PHE A 629 -11.56 5.04 27.97
CA PHE A 629 -12.20 3.79 27.63
C PHE A 629 -11.98 2.70 28.68
N ALA A 630 -12.96 1.80 28.81
CA ALA A 630 -12.85 0.57 29.60
C ALA A 630 -13.54 -0.55 28.83
N ARG A 631 -12.87 -1.68 28.66
CA ARG A 631 -13.35 -2.85 27.92
C ARG A 631 -13.09 -4.12 28.74
N SER A 632 -14.06 -5.03 28.78
CA SER A 632 -13.91 -6.36 29.37
C SER A 632 -14.37 -7.42 28.38
N VAL A 633 -13.55 -8.44 28.14
CA VAL A 633 -13.82 -9.55 27.23
C VAL A 633 -13.57 -10.84 27.97
N ALA A 634 -14.60 -11.66 28.16
CA ALA A 634 -14.49 -13.01 28.68
C ALA A 634 -14.66 -14.02 27.53
N LYS A 635 -13.74 -14.97 27.40
CA LYS A 635 -13.80 -16.07 26.43
C LYS A 635 -13.84 -17.39 27.23
N VAL A 636 -14.92 -18.17 27.03
CA VAL A 636 -15.17 -19.40 27.74
C VAL A 636 -15.42 -20.53 26.73
N ARG A 637 -14.70 -21.62 26.88
CA ARG A 637 -14.93 -22.82 26.07
C ARG A 637 -15.77 -23.85 26.83
N ALA A 638 -16.90 -24.21 26.23
CA ALA A 638 -17.84 -25.20 26.76
C ALA A 638 -18.14 -26.27 25.70
N GLY A 639 -17.37 -27.36 25.67
CA GLY A 639 -17.47 -28.38 24.63
C GLY A 639 -17.11 -27.83 23.25
N ASP A 640 -18.08 -27.90 22.33
CA ASP A 640 -17.92 -27.38 20.94
C ASP A 640 -18.23 -25.89 20.82
N HIS A 641 -18.59 -25.22 21.91
CA HIS A 641 -18.94 -23.81 21.98
C HIS A 641 -17.80 -22.97 22.50
N GLY A 642 -17.51 -21.85 21.79
CA GLY A 642 -16.56 -20.80 22.19
C GLY A 642 -17.30 -19.51 22.48
N ILE A 643 -17.77 -19.36 23.73
CA ILE A 643 -18.62 -18.23 24.14
C ILE A 643 -17.74 -17.03 24.45
N THR A 644 -18.02 -15.90 23.81
CA THR A 644 -17.39 -14.59 24.05
C THR A 644 -18.46 -13.63 24.57
N PHE A 645 -18.24 -13.04 25.76
CA PHE A 645 -19.14 -12.02 26.29
C PHE A 645 -18.38 -10.94 27.02
N GLY A 646 -19.00 -9.79 27.13
CA GLY A 646 -18.37 -8.65 27.79
C GLY A 646 -19.11 -7.34 27.61
N GLY A 647 -18.40 -6.28 27.88
CA GLY A 647 -18.91 -4.93 27.70
C GLY A 647 -17.78 -3.92 27.61
N ASP A 648 -18.08 -2.80 27.01
CA ASP A 648 -17.18 -1.67 26.91
C ASP A 648 -17.92 -0.35 27.10
N ALA A 649 -17.18 0.68 27.47
CA ALA A 649 -17.66 2.04 27.58
C ALA A 649 -16.58 3.00 27.11
N VAL A 650 -16.96 4.00 26.33
CA VAL A 650 -16.10 5.08 25.89
C VAL A 650 -16.74 6.43 26.26
N LEU A 651 -15.98 7.23 27.01
CA LEU A 651 -16.36 8.60 27.36
C LEU A 651 -15.61 9.57 26.44
N TYR A 652 -16.35 10.34 25.65
CA TYR A 652 -15.82 11.33 24.72
C TYR A 652 -15.86 12.74 25.30
N VAL A 653 -14.79 13.50 25.08
CA VAL A 653 -14.72 14.95 25.26
C VAL A 653 -14.09 15.53 24.01
N LEU A 654 -14.91 16.17 23.17
CA LEU A 654 -14.52 16.71 21.88
C LEU A 654 -14.63 18.24 21.88
N ASN A 655 -13.53 18.92 21.57
CA ASN A 655 -13.52 20.33 21.20
C ASN A 655 -13.39 20.44 19.68
N PRO A 656 -14.49 20.76 18.94
CA PRO A 656 -14.48 20.75 17.49
C PRO A 656 -13.73 21.94 16.87
N GLY A 657 -13.43 23.00 17.64
CA GLY A 657 -12.66 24.13 17.15
C GLY A 657 -12.51 25.26 18.18
N THR A 658 -11.28 25.74 18.30
CA THR A 658 -10.91 26.93 19.04
C THR A 658 -10.01 27.81 18.19
N LEU A 659 -10.47 29.01 17.85
CA LEU A 659 -9.74 30.04 17.11
C LEU A 659 -9.17 31.04 18.11
N THR A 660 -7.85 31.15 18.14
CA THR A 660 -7.11 32.05 19.05
C THR A 660 -6.29 33.02 18.20
N PRO A 661 -6.49 34.35 18.34
CA PRO A 661 -5.68 35.34 17.64
C PRO A 661 -4.22 35.30 18.13
N ALA A 662 -3.28 35.55 17.24
CA ALA A 662 -1.89 35.80 17.60
C ALA A 662 -1.74 37.19 18.25
N SER A 663 -0.63 37.43 18.94
CA SER A 663 -0.36 38.74 19.53
C SER A 663 -0.31 39.83 18.45
N GLY A 664 -1.14 40.91 18.64
CA GLY A 664 -1.27 41.97 17.66
C GLY A 664 -2.22 41.70 16.49
N SER A 665 -2.89 40.55 16.47
CA SER A 665 -3.91 40.23 15.47
C SER A 665 -5.27 40.82 15.80
N PHE A 666 -6.02 41.19 14.76
CA PHE A 666 -7.42 41.63 14.84
C PHE A 666 -8.46 40.50 14.70
N VAL A 667 -8.02 39.28 14.61
CA VAL A 667 -8.89 38.10 14.54
C VAL A 667 -9.67 37.98 15.86
N VAL A 668 -10.99 37.84 15.75
CA VAL A 668 -11.85 37.70 16.95
C VAL A 668 -11.73 36.27 17.46
N PRO A 669 -11.40 36.08 18.75
CA PRO A 669 -11.32 34.72 19.33
C PRO A 669 -12.71 34.08 19.32
N ARG A 670 -12.74 32.80 18.99
CA ARG A 670 -13.98 32.02 18.91
C ARG A 670 -13.74 30.58 19.35
N LYS A 671 -14.69 30.04 20.11
CA LYS A 671 -14.62 28.65 20.54
C LYS A 671 -15.98 28.00 20.31
N LEU A 672 -16.02 26.90 19.58
CA LEU A 672 -17.20 26.06 19.43
C LEU A 672 -17.52 25.34 20.74
N ALA A 673 -18.78 25.01 20.95
CA ALA A 673 -19.21 24.25 22.12
C ALA A 673 -18.50 22.90 22.20
N THR A 674 -18.02 22.57 23.40
CA THR A 674 -17.42 21.27 23.67
C THR A 674 -18.52 20.20 23.70
N GLU A 675 -18.33 19.13 22.97
CA GLU A 675 -19.25 17.98 22.91
C GLU A 675 -18.79 16.90 23.86
N THR A 676 -19.69 16.37 24.66
CA THR A 676 -19.40 15.27 25.60
C THR A 676 -20.44 14.18 25.44
N ALA A 677 -20.00 12.93 25.45
CA ALA A 677 -20.90 11.77 25.32
C ALA A 677 -20.29 10.51 25.95
N LEU A 678 -21.17 9.59 26.32
CA LEU A 678 -20.84 8.27 26.78
C LEU A 678 -21.37 7.22 25.79
N GLU A 679 -20.54 6.28 25.36
CA GLU A 679 -20.87 5.16 24.48
C GLU A 679 -20.66 3.84 25.26
N PRO A 680 -21.65 3.31 25.99
CA PRO A 680 -21.59 2.00 26.60
C PRO A 680 -22.13 0.94 25.65
N ALA A 681 -21.59 -0.28 25.74
CA ALA A 681 -22.08 -1.43 25.01
C ALA A 681 -21.92 -2.72 25.80
N VAL A 682 -22.79 -3.68 25.52
CA VAL A 682 -22.71 -5.05 26.03
C VAL A 682 -22.88 -6.03 24.88
N TYR A 683 -22.25 -7.21 25.00
CA TYR A 683 -22.26 -8.17 23.89
C TYR A 683 -22.08 -9.59 24.36
N ILE A 684 -22.60 -10.50 23.54
CA ILE A 684 -22.39 -11.94 23.66
C ILE A 684 -22.34 -12.57 22.28
N GLY A 685 -21.44 -13.52 22.09
CA GLY A 685 -21.31 -14.32 20.88
C GLY A 685 -20.94 -15.75 21.19
N ASP A 686 -21.23 -16.65 20.26
CA ASP A 686 -20.89 -18.05 20.33
C ASP A 686 -20.32 -18.56 19.02
N LEU A 687 -19.11 -19.08 19.08
CA LEU A 687 -18.48 -19.84 17.99
C LEU A 687 -18.78 -21.33 18.22
N TRP A 688 -19.77 -21.83 17.50
CA TRP A 688 -20.10 -23.26 17.48
C TRP A 688 -19.25 -23.99 16.45
N GLN A 689 -18.40 -24.89 16.91
CA GLN A 689 -17.47 -25.65 16.07
C GLN A 689 -17.43 -27.12 16.55
N PRO A 690 -18.40 -27.94 16.09
CA PRO A 690 -18.47 -29.35 16.51
C PRO A 690 -17.24 -30.11 16.00
N TYR A 691 -16.74 -30.98 16.86
CA TYR A 691 -15.59 -31.81 16.55
C TYR A 691 -15.88 -32.72 15.33
N GLY A 692 -14.96 -32.71 14.37
CA GLY A 692 -15.10 -33.52 13.14
C GLY A 692 -16.15 -33.00 12.13
N SER A 693 -16.88 -31.93 12.43
CA SER A 693 -17.87 -31.34 11.53
C SER A 693 -17.18 -30.44 10.48
N PRO A 694 -17.62 -30.50 9.20
CA PRO A 694 -17.17 -29.55 8.18
C PRO A 694 -17.80 -28.15 8.36
N PHE A 695 -18.81 -28.03 9.24
CA PHE A 695 -19.53 -26.78 9.50
C PHE A 695 -19.06 -26.13 10.78
N SER A 696 -18.98 -24.80 10.77
CA SER A 696 -18.90 -23.99 11.98
C SER A 696 -19.70 -22.71 11.80
N VAL A 697 -20.26 -22.20 12.89
CA VAL A 697 -21.07 -20.99 12.92
C VAL A 697 -20.58 -20.08 14.03
N ASP A 698 -20.44 -18.79 13.72
CA ASP A 698 -20.11 -17.73 14.67
C ASP A 698 -21.30 -16.76 14.69
N ALA A 699 -22.00 -16.67 15.79
CA ALA A 699 -23.19 -15.84 15.94
C ALA A 699 -23.06 -14.97 17.18
N GLY A 700 -23.45 -13.70 17.07
CA GLY A 700 -23.39 -12.80 18.20
C GLY A 700 -24.29 -11.60 18.08
N ILE A 701 -24.56 -11.02 19.24
CA ILE A 701 -25.34 -9.79 19.37
C ILE A 701 -24.58 -8.80 20.26
N ARG A 702 -24.59 -7.55 19.85
CA ARG A 702 -24.08 -6.42 20.59
C ARG A 702 -25.18 -5.36 20.68
N TYR A 703 -25.37 -4.78 21.84
CA TYR A 703 -26.21 -3.60 22.00
C TYR A 703 -25.31 -2.43 22.37
N SER A 704 -25.17 -1.48 21.44
CA SER A 704 -24.45 -0.24 21.66
C SER A 704 -25.44 0.90 21.94
N SER A 705 -25.08 1.77 22.88
CA SER A 705 -25.84 2.94 23.26
C SER A 705 -24.96 4.17 23.15
N PHE A 706 -25.57 5.31 22.95
CA PHE A 706 -24.87 6.59 22.93
C PHE A 706 -25.69 7.66 23.63
N LEU A 707 -25.11 8.27 24.64
CA LEU A 707 -25.71 9.33 25.43
C LEU A 707 -24.90 10.60 25.28
N ALA A 708 -25.36 11.54 24.44
CA ALA A 708 -24.82 12.89 24.39
C ALA A 708 -25.30 13.71 25.60
N PHE A 709 -24.44 14.58 26.15
CA PHE A 709 -24.77 15.30 27.39
C PHE A 709 -25.23 16.74 27.16
N SER A 710 -24.93 17.34 25.99
CA SER A 710 -25.23 18.73 25.73
C SER A 710 -25.57 19.04 24.27
N PRO A 711 -26.86 19.06 23.88
CA PRO A 711 -28.07 18.70 24.67
C PRO A 711 -28.15 17.20 24.90
N VAL A 712 -28.91 16.81 25.92
CA VAL A 712 -29.08 15.38 26.25
C VAL A 712 -29.83 14.68 25.13
N LYS A 713 -29.18 13.65 24.52
CA LYS A 713 -29.78 12.85 23.47
C LYS A 713 -29.30 11.40 23.59
N TYR A 714 -30.28 10.49 23.51
CA TYR A 714 -30.00 9.04 23.57
C TYR A 714 -30.25 8.37 22.22
N TYR A 715 -29.33 7.47 21.86
CA TYR A 715 -29.46 6.54 20.75
C TYR A 715 -29.11 5.15 21.21
N GLY A 716 -29.82 4.14 20.69
CA GLY A 716 -29.53 2.73 20.92
C GLY A 716 -29.51 1.97 19.59
N ALA A 717 -28.60 1.02 19.44
CA ALA A 717 -28.46 0.19 18.26
C ALA A 717 -28.21 -1.26 18.61
N PRO A 718 -29.13 -2.18 18.29
CA PRO A 718 -28.83 -3.60 18.27
C PRO A 718 -27.96 -3.91 17.05
N GLU A 719 -26.86 -4.62 17.26
CA GLU A 719 -25.93 -5.02 16.24
C GLU A 719 -25.83 -6.54 16.20
N PHE A 720 -25.99 -7.11 15.01
CA PHE A 720 -25.99 -8.55 14.79
C PHE A 720 -24.72 -8.97 14.04
N ARG A 721 -24.17 -10.11 14.42
CA ARG A 721 -23.03 -10.76 13.79
C ARG A 721 -23.41 -12.20 13.49
N LEU A 722 -23.22 -12.63 12.24
CA LEU A 722 -23.43 -14.02 11.84
C LEU A 722 -22.38 -14.40 10.81
N GLY A 723 -21.61 -15.43 11.12
CA GLY A 723 -20.63 -16.04 10.23
C GLY A 723 -20.89 -17.53 10.12
N ALA A 724 -20.72 -18.09 8.95
CA ALA A 724 -20.80 -19.51 8.71
C ALA A 724 -19.65 -19.98 7.82
N LYS A 725 -19.11 -21.15 8.12
CA LYS A 725 -18.08 -21.81 7.33
C LYS A 725 -18.50 -23.24 7.02
N TYR A 726 -18.23 -23.64 5.78
CA TYR A 726 -18.32 -25.02 5.32
C TYR A 726 -17.00 -25.44 4.68
N SER A 727 -16.37 -26.49 5.19
CA SER A 727 -15.09 -27.02 4.71
C SER A 727 -15.26 -28.42 4.14
N PRO A 728 -15.58 -28.56 2.83
CA PRO A 728 -15.77 -29.88 2.20
C PRO A 728 -14.48 -30.69 2.11
N ALA A 729 -13.33 -30.03 2.21
CA ALA A 729 -12.01 -30.65 2.22
C ALA A 729 -11.07 -29.87 3.17
N PRO A 730 -9.98 -30.47 3.65
CA PRO A 730 -9.04 -29.81 4.55
C PRO A 730 -8.36 -28.55 3.98
N ASN A 731 -8.29 -28.46 2.66
CA ASN A 731 -7.66 -27.35 1.93
C ASN A 731 -8.65 -26.43 1.21
N LEU A 732 -9.96 -26.64 1.40
CA LEU A 732 -11.02 -25.86 0.77
C LEU A 732 -12.06 -25.44 1.82
N SER A 733 -12.39 -24.17 1.88
CA SER A 733 -13.48 -23.66 2.69
C SER A 733 -14.32 -22.62 1.96
N MET A 734 -15.61 -22.63 2.24
CA MET A 734 -16.57 -21.61 1.83
C MET A 734 -17.04 -20.89 3.08
N LYS A 735 -17.08 -19.57 3.05
CA LYS A 735 -17.48 -18.76 4.19
C LYS A 735 -18.51 -17.74 3.76
N ALA A 736 -19.42 -17.41 4.65
CA ALA A 736 -20.36 -16.31 4.47
C ALA A 736 -20.56 -15.59 5.80
N GLY A 737 -20.87 -14.30 5.74
CA GLY A 737 -21.10 -13.52 6.93
C GLY A 737 -21.98 -12.31 6.70
N ILE A 738 -22.72 -11.92 7.71
CA ILE A 738 -23.52 -10.68 7.78
C ILE A 738 -23.22 -10.01 9.11
N ASN A 739 -23.01 -8.70 9.07
CA ASN A 739 -22.89 -7.88 10.27
C ASN A 739 -23.59 -6.54 10.10
N THR A 740 -24.18 -6.06 11.19
CA THR A 740 -24.73 -4.72 11.34
C THR A 740 -23.91 -3.94 12.34
N MET A 741 -23.77 -2.64 12.15
CA MET A 741 -22.90 -1.78 12.95
C MET A 741 -23.45 -0.36 13.06
N ALA A 742 -23.07 0.33 14.15
CA ALA A 742 -23.38 1.74 14.40
C ALA A 742 -22.10 2.56 14.61
N GLN A 743 -22.17 3.85 14.28
CA GLN A 743 -21.09 4.81 14.48
C GLN A 743 -21.63 6.13 14.99
N TYR A 744 -20.99 6.67 16.04
CA TYR A 744 -21.47 7.85 16.77
C TYR A 744 -20.53 9.06 16.71
N ILE A 745 -19.32 8.88 16.20
CA ILE A 745 -18.37 9.96 15.94
C ILE A 745 -18.09 10.06 14.43
N HIS A 746 -18.06 11.26 13.89
CA HIS A 746 -18.06 11.52 12.45
C HIS A 746 -16.96 12.48 12.09
N LEU A 747 -16.27 12.21 10.98
CA LEU A 747 -15.34 13.12 10.33
C LEU A 747 -16.09 13.88 9.22
N ILE A 748 -16.02 15.20 9.28
CA ILE A 748 -16.56 16.09 8.26
C ILE A 748 -15.38 16.71 7.54
N SER A 749 -15.19 16.29 6.30
CA SER A 749 -14.05 16.69 5.47
C SER A 749 -14.51 16.97 4.05
N ASN A 750 -13.86 17.92 3.40
CA ASN A 750 -14.00 18.15 1.97
C ASN A 750 -13.01 17.33 1.13
N THR A 751 -12.22 16.48 1.77
CA THR A 751 -11.24 15.61 1.15
C THR A 751 -11.55 14.12 1.43
N SER A 752 -11.00 13.22 0.65
CA SER A 752 -11.11 11.78 0.90
C SER A 752 -10.07 11.25 1.89
N SER A 753 -9.10 12.08 2.27
CA SER A 753 -8.02 11.79 3.21
C SER A 753 -8.29 12.44 4.56
N ILE A 754 -7.86 11.81 5.66
CA ILE A 754 -7.86 12.45 6.97
C ILE A 754 -6.84 13.60 6.95
N SER A 755 -7.31 14.80 7.22
CA SER A 755 -6.50 16.01 7.26
C SER A 755 -6.47 16.58 8.68
N PRO A 756 -5.38 17.22 9.11
CA PRO A 756 -5.37 17.97 10.37
C PRO A 756 -6.40 19.12 10.43
N MET A 757 -6.97 19.52 9.29
CA MET A 757 -8.00 20.58 9.24
C MET A 757 -9.43 20.04 9.33
N ASP A 758 -9.63 18.73 9.35
CA ASP A 758 -10.94 18.13 9.35
C ASP A 758 -11.66 18.35 10.68
N THR A 759 -12.97 18.51 10.61
CA THR A 759 -13.82 18.71 11.78
C THR A 759 -14.42 17.39 12.22
N TRP A 760 -14.15 17.00 13.45
CA TRP A 760 -14.80 15.86 14.10
C TRP A 760 -16.04 16.33 14.86
N ARG A 761 -17.11 15.55 14.83
CA ARG A 761 -18.37 15.83 15.54
C ARG A 761 -18.94 14.53 16.14
N LEU A 762 -19.55 14.64 17.30
CA LEU A 762 -20.33 13.58 17.92
C LEU A 762 -21.77 13.58 17.42
N SER A 763 -22.43 12.42 17.48
CA SER A 763 -23.88 12.34 17.31
C SER A 763 -24.58 13.13 18.42
N GLY A 764 -25.68 13.80 18.06
CA GLY A 764 -26.44 14.66 18.97
C GLY A 764 -27.83 14.93 18.44
N SER A 765 -28.41 16.08 18.79
CA SER A 765 -29.72 16.49 18.27
C SER A 765 -29.71 16.66 16.75
N ASP A 766 -28.63 17.20 16.21
CA ASP A 766 -28.54 17.69 14.83
C ASP A 766 -27.85 16.70 13.92
N ILE A 767 -26.91 15.90 14.48
CA ILE A 767 -26.16 14.88 13.74
C ILE A 767 -26.59 13.50 14.22
N LYS A 768 -27.27 12.75 13.34
CA LYS A 768 -27.72 11.38 13.65
C LYS A 768 -26.59 10.36 13.52
N PRO A 769 -26.62 9.27 14.30
CA PRO A 769 -25.69 8.15 14.13
C PRO A 769 -25.74 7.57 12.72
N GLN A 770 -24.59 7.13 12.23
CA GLN A 770 -24.52 6.31 11.03
C GLN A 770 -24.80 4.84 11.38
N TYR A 771 -25.54 4.17 10.50
CA TYR A 771 -25.81 2.74 10.59
C TYR A 771 -25.37 2.06 9.30
N GLY A 772 -24.87 0.83 9.43
CA GLY A 772 -24.47 0.05 8.27
C GLY A 772 -24.76 -1.42 8.45
N TYR A 773 -25.00 -2.11 7.32
CA TYR A 773 -24.92 -3.56 7.27
C TYR A 773 -24.05 -4.00 6.10
N GLN A 774 -23.40 -5.12 6.28
CA GLN A 774 -22.54 -5.74 5.29
C GLN A 774 -22.84 -7.23 5.22
N ALA A 775 -23.00 -7.75 4.01
CA ALA A 775 -23.03 -9.16 3.69
C ALA A 775 -21.84 -9.52 2.81
N ALA A 776 -21.19 -10.64 3.07
CA ALA A 776 -20.06 -11.10 2.29
C ALA A 776 -20.05 -12.62 2.20
N GLY A 777 -19.48 -13.17 1.11
CA GLY A 777 -19.27 -14.59 0.88
C GLY A 777 -17.97 -14.83 0.14
N GLY A 778 -17.30 -15.95 0.42
CA GLY A 778 -16.01 -16.22 -0.20
C GLY A 778 -15.61 -17.68 -0.20
N ILE A 779 -14.67 -18.00 -1.08
CA ILE A 779 -14.05 -19.32 -1.26
C ILE A 779 -12.56 -19.17 -0.99
N TYR A 780 -12.03 -20.07 -0.17
CA TYR A 780 -10.62 -20.12 0.21
C TYR A 780 -10.07 -21.50 -0.12
N TRP A 781 -9.05 -21.53 -0.95
CA TRP A 781 -8.49 -22.76 -1.46
C TRP A 781 -6.97 -22.75 -1.42
N THR A 782 -6.38 -23.71 -0.71
CA THR A 782 -4.93 -23.91 -0.66
C THR A 782 -4.55 -25.09 -1.57
N VAL A 783 -3.62 -24.87 -2.49
CA VAL A 783 -3.24 -25.83 -3.53
C VAL A 783 -1.74 -26.07 -3.57
N PHE A 784 -1.32 -27.08 -4.36
CA PHE A 784 0.07 -27.45 -4.58
C PHE A 784 0.85 -27.73 -3.28
N GLY A 785 0.30 -28.58 -2.40
CA GLY A 785 0.93 -28.93 -1.14
C GLY A 785 1.17 -27.74 -0.22
N ASN A 786 0.19 -26.85 -0.10
CA ASN A 786 0.23 -25.63 0.67
C ASN A 786 1.17 -24.53 0.12
N ALA A 787 1.52 -24.59 -1.15
CA ALA A 787 2.41 -23.60 -1.77
C ALA A 787 1.70 -22.34 -2.26
N LEU A 788 0.39 -22.40 -2.53
CA LEU A 788 -0.41 -21.31 -3.07
C LEU A 788 -1.78 -21.26 -2.38
N ASP A 789 -2.09 -20.12 -1.76
CA ASP A 789 -3.41 -19.80 -1.24
C ASP A 789 -4.16 -18.92 -2.25
N ILE A 790 -5.41 -19.27 -2.49
CA ILE A 790 -6.34 -18.56 -3.38
C ILE A 790 -7.55 -18.17 -2.53
N SER A 791 -7.89 -16.90 -2.49
CA SER A 791 -9.17 -16.45 -1.93
C SER A 791 -9.94 -15.60 -2.95
N LEU A 792 -11.23 -15.85 -3.04
CA LEU A 792 -12.17 -15.09 -3.84
C LEU A 792 -13.33 -14.70 -2.93
N GLU A 793 -13.51 -13.41 -2.73
CA GLU A 793 -14.55 -12.85 -1.86
C GLU A 793 -15.46 -11.91 -2.64
N GLY A 794 -16.77 -11.96 -2.36
CA GLY A 794 -17.73 -10.97 -2.81
C GLY A 794 -18.42 -10.30 -1.63
N TYR A 795 -18.74 -9.01 -1.76
CA TYR A 795 -19.41 -8.29 -0.68
C TYR A 795 -20.45 -7.30 -1.21
N TYR A 796 -21.44 -7.03 -0.36
CA TYR A 796 -22.39 -5.93 -0.49
C TYR A 796 -22.52 -5.20 0.85
N LYS A 797 -22.47 -3.87 0.82
CA LYS A 797 -22.57 -3.00 1.99
C LYS A 797 -23.57 -1.87 1.73
N ARG A 798 -24.36 -1.55 2.74
CA ARG A 798 -25.27 -0.41 2.77
C ARG A 798 -25.00 0.42 4.01
N SER A 799 -25.03 1.75 3.86
CA SER A 799 -24.91 2.70 4.99
C SER A 799 -26.01 3.73 4.94
N TYR A 800 -26.40 4.20 6.12
CA TYR A 800 -27.42 5.24 6.30
C TYR A 800 -26.87 6.36 7.15
N ASN A 801 -27.40 7.58 6.93
CA ASN A 801 -26.99 8.80 7.61
C ASN A 801 -25.50 9.14 7.41
N TYR A 802 -24.89 8.71 6.30
CA TYR A 802 -23.56 9.19 5.94
C TYR A 802 -23.64 10.69 5.68
N LEU A 803 -22.67 11.45 6.22
CA LEU A 803 -22.66 12.91 6.13
C LEU A 803 -21.90 13.35 4.88
N ASP A 804 -22.59 14.10 4.03
CA ASP A 804 -22.03 14.89 2.95
C ASP A 804 -22.34 16.37 3.24
N TYR A 805 -22.00 17.30 2.38
CA TYR A 805 -22.15 18.72 2.60
C TYR A 805 -22.74 19.40 1.37
N LYS A 806 -23.45 20.53 1.59
CA LYS A 806 -24.00 21.38 0.55
C LYS A 806 -22.89 22.06 -0.27
N SER A 807 -23.19 22.47 -1.49
CA SER A 807 -22.30 23.34 -2.26
C SER A 807 -22.12 24.67 -1.53
N GLY A 808 -20.86 25.09 -1.35
CA GLY A 808 -20.52 26.30 -0.61
C GLY A 808 -20.56 26.18 0.92
N ALA A 809 -20.72 24.99 1.46
CA ALA A 809 -20.69 24.72 2.90
C ALA A 809 -19.43 25.24 3.58
N VAL A 810 -19.58 25.82 4.77
CA VAL A 810 -18.46 26.19 5.65
C VAL A 810 -18.30 25.11 6.69
N LEU A 811 -17.27 24.29 6.56
CA LEU A 811 -17.08 23.11 7.41
C LEU A 811 -16.26 23.38 8.68
N VAL A 812 -15.48 24.45 8.69
CA VAL A 812 -14.58 24.80 9.79
C VAL A 812 -15.12 26.00 10.57
N MET A 813 -15.05 25.93 11.90
CA MET A 813 -15.54 27.00 12.82
C MET A 813 -16.98 27.43 12.57
N ASN A 814 -17.87 26.51 12.20
CA ASN A 814 -19.26 26.74 11.93
C ASN A 814 -20.14 26.29 13.11
N ASP A 815 -20.79 27.23 13.81
CA ASP A 815 -21.70 26.92 14.93
C ASP A 815 -22.98 26.20 14.47
N ARG A 816 -23.42 26.46 13.22
CA ARG A 816 -24.58 25.83 12.58
C ARG A 816 -24.16 24.85 11.49
N LEU A 817 -23.13 24.08 11.76
CA LEU A 817 -22.59 23.13 10.79
C LEU A 817 -23.65 22.14 10.25
N ALA A 818 -24.60 21.75 11.09
CA ALA A 818 -25.69 20.86 10.70
C ALA A 818 -26.56 21.42 9.55
N ASP A 819 -26.69 22.75 9.43
CA ASP A 819 -27.42 23.38 8.33
C ASP A 819 -26.70 23.22 6.98
N ASP A 820 -25.37 23.04 7.00
CA ASP A 820 -24.53 22.84 5.82
C ASP A 820 -24.32 21.36 5.47
N LEU A 821 -24.75 20.46 6.35
CA LEU A 821 -24.63 19.03 6.12
C LEU A 821 -25.84 18.44 5.41
N VAL A 822 -25.60 17.33 4.72
CA VAL A 822 -26.62 16.57 4.00
C VAL A 822 -26.48 15.11 4.42
N ARG A 823 -27.61 14.49 4.79
CA ARG A 823 -27.66 13.06 5.08
C ARG A 823 -27.78 12.26 3.79
N THR A 824 -26.90 11.31 3.60
CA THR A 824 -26.91 10.42 2.45
C THR A 824 -27.01 8.96 2.85
N THR A 825 -27.50 8.14 1.94
CA THR A 825 -27.39 6.69 2.00
C THR A 825 -26.28 6.23 1.06
N GLY A 826 -25.46 5.30 1.51
CA GLY A 826 -24.39 4.72 0.74
C GLY A 826 -24.69 3.28 0.32
N ARG A 827 -24.19 2.87 -0.85
CA ARG A 827 -24.11 1.46 -1.25
C ARG A 827 -22.75 1.17 -1.85
N SER A 828 -22.17 0.04 -1.49
CA SER A 828 -20.94 -0.44 -2.10
C SER A 828 -20.98 -1.95 -2.29
N TYR A 829 -20.33 -2.42 -3.34
CA TYR A 829 -20.22 -3.83 -3.66
C TYR A 829 -18.95 -4.09 -4.46
N GLY A 830 -18.45 -5.31 -4.39
CA GLY A 830 -17.23 -5.67 -5.10
C GLY A 830 -16.89 -7.14 -5.00
N VAL A 831 -15.86 -7.50 -5.78
CA VAL A 831 -15.23 -8.81 -5.79
C VAL A 831 -13.74 -8.63 -5.57
N GLU A 832 -13.19 -9.43 -4.67
CA GLU A 832 -11.80 -9.42 -4.23
C GLU A 832 -11.16 -10.76 -4.58
N LEU A 833 -10.03 -10.75 -5.28
CA LEU A 833 -9.20 -11.93 -5.56
C LEU A 833 -7.84 -11.75 -4.91
N MET A 834 -7.38 -12.75 -4.19
CA MET A 834 -6.01 -12.82 -3.70
C MET A 834 -5.37 -14.15 -4.08
N LEU A 835 -4.16 -14.09 -4.60
CA LEU A 835 -3.30 -15.21 -4.89
C LEU A 835 -2.02 -15.03 -4.08
N ARG A 836 -1.81 -15.83 -3.04
CA ARG A 836 -0.67 -15.72 -2.13
C ARG A 836 0.24 -16.93 -2.31
N LYS A 837 1.45 -16.69 -2.81
CA LYS A 837 2.48 -17.73 -2.97
C LYS A 837 3.34 -17.79 -1.72
N LEU A 838 3.29 -18.94 -1.06
CA LEU A 838 3.84 -19.13 0.28
C LEU A 838 5.28 -19.68 0.27
N THR A 839 5.72 -20.40 -0.77
CA THR A 839 6.97 -21.16 -0.76
C THR A 839 7.86 -20.89 -1.95
N GLY A 840 9.14 -21.19 -1.81
CA GLY A 840 10.14 -21.11 -2.88
C GLY A 840 10.95 -19.82 -2.88
N ARG A 841 11.76 -19.62 -3.91
CA ARG A 841 12.62 -18.43 -4.05
C ARG A 841 11.82 -17.15 -4.32
N LEU A 842 10.70 -17.28 -5.02
CA LEU A 842 9.76 -16.18 -5.24
C LEU A 842 8.56 -16.38 -4.32
N THR A 843 8.31 -15.42 -3.46
CA THR A 843 7.19 -15.37 -2.52
C THR A 843 6.50 -14.02 -2.62
N GLY A 844 5.22 -13.97 -2.26
CA GLY A 844 4.43 -12.75 -2.30
C GLY A 844 2.98 -13.00 -2.68
N TRP A 845 2.28 -11.96 -3.09
CA TRP A 845 0.87 -12.07 -3.48
C TRP A 845 0.49 -11.12 -4.59
N VAL A 846 -0.57 -11.49 -5.27
CA VAL A 846 -1.33 -10.65 -6.17
C VAL A 846 -2.67 -10.40 -5.51
N SER A 847 -3.09 -9.16 -5.42
CA SER A 847 -4.45 -8.80 -5.02
C SER A 847 -5.11 -7.97 -6.12
N TYR A 848 -6.37 -8.29 -6.40
CA TYR A 848 -7.19 -7.54 -7.33
C TYR A 848 -8.57 -7.32 -6.73
N THR A 849 -9.04 -6.09 -6.80
CA THR A 849 -10.37 -5.70 -6.34
C THR A 849 -11.10 -4.97 -7.47
N TRP A 850 -12.26 -5.49 -7.84
CA TRP A 850 -13.24 -4.73 -8.59
C TRP A 850 -14.36 -4.31 -7.65
N SER A 851 -14.66 -3.01 -7.57
CA SER A 851 -15.70 -2.53 -6.67
C SER A 851 -16.29 -1.20 -7.11
N ARG A 852 -17.50 -0.93 -6.65
CA ARG A 852 -18.19 0.35 -6.82
C ARG A 852 -18.73 0.85 -5.51
N ALA A 853 -18.69 2.16 -5.32
CA ALA A 853 -19.23 2.85 -4.15
C ALA A 853 -20.01 4.09 -4.60
N PHE A 854 -21.23 4.22 -4.11
CA PHE A 854 -22.15 5.29 -4.47
C PHE A 854 -22.80 5.89 -3.23
N LEU A 855 -23.16 7.17 -3.34
CA LEU A 855 -23.93 7.92 -2.37
C LEU A 855 -25.22 8.45 -3.03
N LYS A 856 -26.25 8.66 -2.22
CA LYS A 856 -27.50 9.28 -2.63
C LYS A 856 -28.03 10.11 -1.47
N GLU A 857 -28.46 11.32 -1.72
CA GLU A 857 -29.13 12.15 -0.71
C GLU A 857 -30.43 11.48 -0.23
N MET A 858 -30.68 11.48 1.08
CA MET A 858 -31.85 10.84 1.67
C MET A 858 -33.12 11.73 1.59
N GLU A 859 -32.94 13.03 1.60
CA GLU A 859 -34.04 14.00 1.60
C GLU A 859 -33.98 14.82 0.32
N TYR A 860 -35.11 14.90 -0.40
CA TYR A 860 -35.22 15.75 -1.58
C TYR A 860 -35.43 17.20 -1.19
N ARG A 861 -34.55 18.09 -1.64
CA ARG A 861 -34.54 19.52 -1.33
C ARG A 861 -34.72 20.39 -2.60
N GLY A 862 -35.49 19.90 -3.56
CA GLY A 862 -35.70 20.58 -4.83
C GLY A 862 -34.41 20.72 -5.64
N SER A 863 -34.15 21.89 -6.19
CA SER A 863 -32.96 22.19 -6.99
C SER A 863 -31.63 22.16 -6.20
N GLU A 864 -31.68 22.19 -4.87
CA GLU A 864 -30.50 22.09 -4.00
C GLU A 864 -30.07 20.63 -3.72
N THR A 865 -30.87 19.65 -4.15
CA THR A 865 -30.57 18.24 -3.95
C THR A 865 -29.36 17.84 -4.81
N ILE A 866 -28.39 17.15 -4.21
CA ILE A 866 -27.18 16.71 -4.92
C ILE A 866 -27.58 15.83 -6.11
N ASN A 867 -27.13 16.24 -7.31
CA ASN A 867 -27.38 15.57 -8.58
C ASN A 867 -28.85 15.22 -8.81
N GLY A 868 -29.77 16.14 -8.42
CA GLY A 868 -31.22 15.96 -8.57
C GLY A 868 -31.81 14.78 -7.76
N GLY A 869 -31.07 14.23 -6.82
CA GLY A 869 -31.44 13.06 -5.99
C GLY A 869 -31.08 11.72 -6.61
N ASP A 870 -30.24 11.70 -7.61
CA ASP A 870 -29.71 10.45 -8.18
C ASP A 870 -28.49 9.93 -7.44
N TRP A 871 -28.13 8.67 -7.70
CA TRP A 871 -26.92 8.05 -7.19
C TRP A 871 -25.68 8.66 -7.84
N TYR A 872 -24.71 9.11 -7.05
CA TYR A 872 -23.42 9.61 -7.51
C TYR A 872 -22.25 8.82 -6.91
N ASN A 873 -21.11 8.87 -7.58
CA ASN A 873 -19.91 8.16 -7.11
C ASN A 873 -19.45 8.73 -5.77
N ALA A 874 -19.17 7.86 -4.81
CA ALA A 874 -18.53 8.27 -3.57
C ALA A 874 -17.09 8.83 -3.84
N PRO A 875 -16.58 9.79 -3.06
CA PRO A 875 -15.26 10.39 -3.29
C PRO A 875 -14.10 9.40 -3.34
N PHE A 876 -14.30 8.22 -2.76
CA PHE A 876 -13.35 7.13 -2.68
C PHE A 876 -13.66 5.95 -3.64
N ASP A 877 -14.58 6.11 -4.59
CA ASP A 877 -14.90 5.08 -5.59
C ASP A 877 -13.73 4.91 -6.57
N LYS A 878 -13.09 3.76 -6.54
CA LYS A 878 -12.03 3.33 -7.47
C LYS A 878 -12.42 1.95 -8.02
N PRO A 879 -12.94 1.86 -9.26
CA PRO A 879 -13.46 0.60 -9.80
C PRO A 879 -12.45 -0.55 -9.83
N HIS A 880 -11.23 -0.28 -10.21
CA HIS A 880 -10.16 -1.29 -10.30
C HIS A 880 -9.01 -0.93 -9.36
N ASP A 881 -8.53 -1.92 -8.63
CA ASP A 881 -7.39 -1.80 -7.73
C ASP A 881 -6.57 -3.11 -7.83
N PHE A 882 -5.35 -3.02 -8.32
CA PHE A 882 -4.45 -4.13 -8.52
C PHE A 882 -3.15 -3.90 -7.79
N LYS A 883 -2.70 -4.90 -7.05
CA LYS A 883 -1.44 -4.86 -6.33
C LYS A 883 -0.69 -6.16 -6.50
N LEU A 884 0.61 -6.06 -6.69
CA LEU A 884 1.53 -7.18 -6.76
C LEU A 884 2.69 -6.89 -5.83
N VAL A 885 2.83 -7.70 -4.82
CA VAL A 885 3.94 -7.64 -3.87
C VAL A 885 4.74 -8.91 -4.00
N GLY A 886 6.05 -8.80 -4.12
CA GLY A 886 6.90 -9.95 -4.27
C GLY A 886 8.30 -9.75 -3.71
N ASN A 887 8.91 -10.86 -3.33
CA ASN A 887 10.31 -10.94 -2.93
C ASN A 887 10.94 -12.14 -3.63
N TYR A 888 11.97 -11.88 -4.42
CA TYR A 888 12.76 -12.90 -5.08
C TYR A 888 14.14 -13.02 -4.43
N LYS A 889 14.45 -14.19 -3.90
CA LYS A 889 15.70 -14.48 -3.25
C LYS A 889 16.69 -15.10 -4.22
N PHE A 890 17.74 -14.35 -4.53
CA PHE A 890 18.86 -14.86 -5.33
C PHE A 890 19.70 -15.85 -4.54
N THR A 891 20.01 -15.46 -3.30
CA THR A 891 20.77 -16.25 -2.34
C THR A 891 20.19 -16.04 -0.94
N HIS A 892 20.76 -16.66 0.07
CA HIS A 892 20.41 -16.38 1.46
C HIS A 892 20.81 -14.97 1.94
N ARG A 893 21.64 -14.25 1.18
CA ARG A 893 22.09 -12.88 1.52
C ARG A 893 21.44 -11.80 0.70
N TYR A 894 20.98 -12.11 -0.49
CA TYR A 894 20.49 -11.10 -1.43
C TYR A 894 19.09 -11.45 -1.87
N SER A 895 18.18 -10.51 -1.69
CA SER A 895 16.82 -10.61 -2.21
C SER A 895 16.37 -9.31 -2.85
N LEU A 896 15.54 -9.43 -3.87
CA LEU A 896 14.88 -8.31 -4.54
C LEU A 896 13.42 -8.29 -4.13
N SER A 897 13.01 -7.24 -3.46
CA SER A 897 11.60 -6.95 -3.18
C SER A 897 11.05 -5.99 -4.23
N PHE A 898 9.82 -6.22 -4.65
CA PHE A 898 9.11 -5.35 -5.58
C PHE A 898 7.64 -5.19 -5.18
N ASN A 899 7.11 -4.00 -5.46
CA ASN A 899 5.70 -3.67 -5.23
C ASN A 899 5.16 -2.92 -6.45
N VAL A 900 4.06 -3.41 -7.02
CA VAL A 900 3.30 -2.73 -8.07
C VAL A 900 1.94 -2.36 -7.51
N ASP A 901 1.55 -1.12 -7.70
CA ASP A 901 0.27 -0.58 -7.26
C ASP A 901 -0.39 0.16 -8.44
N TYR A 902 -1.55 -0.32 -8.87
CA TYR A 902 -2.38 0.31 -9.88
C TYR A 902 -3.80 0.49 -9.35
N SER A 903 -4.34 1.69 -9.49
CA SER A 903 -5.76 1.92 -9.22
C SER A 903 -6.37 2.94 -10.17
N THR A 904 -7.66 2.75 -10.48
CA THR A 904 -8.46 3.74 -11.21
C THR A 904 -8.50 5.05 -10.42
N GLY A 905 -8.49 6.18 -11.13
CA GLY A 905 -8.60 7.51 -10.54
C GLY A 905 -9.87 7.68 -9.72
N ARG A 906 -9.78 8.39 -8.59
CA ARG A 906 -10.94 8.71 -7.78
C ARG A 906 -11.84 9.74 -8.46
N PRO A 907 -13.14 9.80 -8.11
CA PRO A 907 -14.06 10.79 -8.64
C PRO A 907 -13.70 12.22 -8.21
N VAL A 908 -14.04 13.17 -9.05
CA VAL A 908 -13.84 14.60 -8.83
C VAL A 908 -14.95 15.42 -9.50
N THR A 909 -15.32 16.53 -8.87
CA THR A 909 -16.19 17.56 -9.44
C THR A 909 -15.31 18.59 -10.14
N VAL A 910 -15.58 18.89 -11.39
CA VAL A 910 -14.77 19.81 -12.20
C VAL A 910 -15.58 21.00 -12.65
N PRO A 911 -15.00 22.20 -12.82
CA PRO A 911 -15.67 23.30 -13.47
C PRO A 911 -15.86 23.00 -14.97
N VAL A 912 -17.09 23.10 -15.44
CA VAL A 912 -17.50 22.87 -16.83
C VAL A 912 -17.81 24.15 -17.59
N GLY A 913 -17.88 25.28 -16.86
CA GLY A 913 -18.14 26.59 -17.43
C GLY A 913 -17.87 27.71 -16.44
N GLN A 914 -18.11 28.92 -16.88
CA GLN A 914 -18.00 30.10 -16.04
C GLN A 914 -19.10 31.10 -16.42
N TYR A 915 -19.57 31.86 -15.46
CA TYR A 915 -20.59 32.88 -15.64
C TYR A 915 -20.32 34.09 -14.76
N TYR A 916 -20.86 35.25 -15.11
CA TYR A 916 -20.80 36.45 -14.30
C TYR A 916 -22.04 36.59 -13.46
N TYR A 917 -21.86 36.80 -12.17
CA TYR A 917 -22.92 37.10 -11.24
C TYR A 917 -22.46 38.14 -10.22
N GLY A 918 -23.21 39.26 -10.06
CA GLY A 918 -22.84 40.31 -9.13
C GLY A 918 -21.45 40.91 -9.40
N ASN A 919 -21.09 41.13 -10.69
CA ASN A 919 -19.79 41.61 -11.16
C ASN A 919 -18.59 40.70 -10.79
N ALA A 920 -18.84 39.50 -10.34
CA ALA A 920 -17.82 38.52 -10.04
C ALA A 920 -17.93 37.33 -11.00
N LEU A 921 -16.79 36.88 -11.46
CA LEU A 921 -16.68 35.62 -12.22
C LEU A 921 -16.93 34.43 -11.30
N ARG A 922 -17.85 33.55 -11.67
CA ARG A 922 -18.22 32.34 -10.95
C ARG A 922 -17.97 31.12 -11.82
N LEU A 923 -17.55 30.03 -11.20
CA LEU A 923 -17.37 28.75 -11.86
C LEU A 923 -18.69 27.96 -11.81
N LEU A 924 -19.08 27.41 -12.96
CA LEU A 924 -20.13 26.41 -13.06
C LEU A 924 -19.49 25.03 -12.95
N TYR A 925 -19.85 24.28 -11.94
CA TYR A 925 -19.33 22.94 -11.71
C TYR A 925 -20.22 21.88 -12.36
N SER A 926 -19.58 20.76 -12.73
CA SER A 926 -20.27 19.54 -13.13
C SER A 926 -21.13 18.98 -11.99
N GLU A 927 -21.95 17.98 -12.30
CA GLU A 927 -22.52 17.12 -11.27
C GLU A 927 -21.44 16.62 -10.31
N ARG A 928 -21.84 16.39 -9.06
CA ARG A 928 -20.90 15.94 -8.00
C ARG A 928 -20.26 14.62 -8.39
N ASN A 929 -18.92 14.60 -8.37
CA ASN A 929 -18.12 13.39 -8.63
C ASN A 929 -18.35 12.73 -10.01
N ALA A 930 -18.73 13.53 -11.03
CA ALA A 930 -19.01 13.04 -12.37
C ALA A 930 -17.75 12.64 -13.15
N TYR A 931 -16.62 13.24 -12.85
CA TYR A 931 -15.34 13.00 -13.52
C TYR A 931 -14.36 12.26 -12.63
N ARG A 932 -13.20 11.85 -13.20
CA ARG A 932 -12.13 11.16 -12.46
C ARG A 932 -10.78 11.82 -12.69
N ILE A 933 -9.95 11.84 -11.66
CA ILE A 933 -8.53 12.16 -11.81
C ILE A 933 -7.83 11.04 -12.57
N PRO A 934 -6.63 11.27 -13.15
CA PRO A 934 -5.86 10.23 -13.82
C PRO A 934 -5.59 9.01 -12.94
N ASP A 935 -5.52 7.82 -13.56
CA ASP A 935 -5.24 6.56 -12.89
C ASP A 935 -3.87 6.59 -12.21
N TYR A 936 -3.78 5.92 -11.09
CA TYR A 936 -2.58 5.76 -10.29
C TYR A 936 -1.79 4.53 -10.75
N PHE A 937 -0.48 4.68 -10.88
CA PHE A 937 0.43 3.55 -11.10
C PHE A 937 1.77 3.82 -10.42
N ARG A 938 2.29 2.83 -9.70
CA ARG A 938 3.59 2.91 -9.05
C ARG A 938 4.29 1.55 -9.08
N LEU A 939 5.59 1.58 -9.30
CA LEU A 939 6.50 0.45 -9.14
C LEU A 939 7.60 0.83 -8.16
N ASP A 940 7.79 0.02 -7.13
CA ASP A 940 8.85 0.16 -6.14
C ASP A 940 9.76 -1.06 -6.19
N LEU A 941 11.06 -0.87 -6.09
CA LEU A 941 12.07 -1.93 -6.07
C LEU A 941 13.03 -1.73 -4.90
N ALA A 942 13.43 -2.82 -4.25
CA ALA A 942 14.42 -2.79 -3.19
C ALA A 942 15.31 -4.04 -3.21
N LEU A 943 16.62 -3.83 -3.19
CA LEU A 943 17.62 -4.86 -2.97
C LEU A 943 17.92 -4.94 -1.48
N ASN A 944 17.61 -6.07 -0.87
CA ASN A 944 17.90 -6.35 0.53
C ASN A 944 19.19 -7.16 0.62
N ILE A 945 20.07 -6.75 1.50
CA ILE A 945 21.37 -7.36 1.78
C ILE A 945 21.36 -7.81 3.24
N GLU A 946 21.28 -9.11 3.47
CA GLU A 946 21.26 -9.71 4.80
C GLU A 946 22.66 -10.25 5.15
N PRO A 947 23.07 -10.25 6.42
CA PRO A 947 24.35 -10.81 6.82
C PRO A 947 24.37 -12.33 6.66
N GLY A 948 25.56 -12.91 6.47
CA GLY A 948 25.75 -14.35 6.62
C GLY A 948 25.63 -14.75 8.10
N HIS A 949 25.20 -15.97 8.36
CA HIS A 949 24.84 -16.53 9.67
C HIS A 949 25.90 -16.50 10.79
N TYR A 950 27.05 -15.90 10.58
CA TYR A 950 28.16 -15.94 11.53
C TYR A 950 28.80 -14.58 11.77
N LEU A 951 28.27 -13.88 12.74
CA LEU A 951 29.03 -12.84 13.44
C LEU A 951 28.79 -12.98 14.95
N LYS A 952 29.90 -13.22 15.69
CA LYS A 952 29.96 -13.23 17.15
C LYS A 952 29.26 -11.99 17.71
N ALA A 953 28.43 -12.22 18.71
CA ALA A 953 27.96 -11.30 19.76
C ALA A 953 27.50 -9.88 19.43
N PHE A 954 27.88 -9.28 18.33
CA PHE A 954 27.45 -7.96 17.90
C PHE A 954 26.91 -7.99 16.47
N THR A 955 25.60 -7.82 16.38
CA THR A 955 24.85 -7.22 15.32
C THR A 955 24.66 -8.00 14.03
N HIS A 956 23.45 -8.40 13.86
CA HIS A 956 22.86 -8.63 12.56
C HIS A 956 22.80 -7.29 11.82
N ARG A 957 23.63 -7.08 10.81
CA ARG A 957 23.69 -5.85 10.02
C ARG A 957 23.01 -6.10 8.68
N SER A 958 21.85 -5.52 8.43
CA SER A 958 21.22 -5.57 7.12
C SER A 958 21.22 -4.19 6.46
N ALA A 959 21.25 -4.17 5.14
CA ALA A 959 21.12 -2.96 4.35
C ALA A 959 20.04 -3.16 3.28
N THR A 960 19.27 -2.13 3.02
CA THR A 960 18.29 -2.09 1.94
C THR A 960 18.58 -0.90 1.04
N ILE A 961 18.78 -1.16 -0.23
CA ILE A 961 18.95 -0.13 -1.27
C ILE A 961 17.75 -0.24 -2.18
N GLY A 962 16.99 0.85 -2.31
CA GLY A 962 15.77 0.79 -3.11
C GLY A 962 15.45 2.10 -3.80
N CYS A 963 14.39 2.03 -4.58
CA CYS A 963 13.82 3.19 -5.25
C CYS A 963 12.30 3.10 -5.20
N TYR A 964 11.69 4.10 -4.61
CA TYR A 964 10.25 4.30 -4.63
C TYR A 964 9.85 5.03 -5.90
N ASN A 965 8.76 4.64 -6.53
CA ASN A 965 8.28 5.16 -7.81
C ASN A 965 9.35 5.10 -8.92
N VAL A 966 9.88 3.92 -9.18
CA VAL A 966 10.95 3.68 -10.18
C VAL A 966 10.60 4.25 -11.55
N THR A 967 9.32 4.24 -11.91
CA THR A 967 8.83 4.78 -13.19
C THR A 967 8.88 6.30 -13.26
N GLY A 968 9.02 7.00 -12.13
CA GLY A 968 8.98 8.46 -12.06
C GLY A 968 7.63 9.06 -12.47
N ARG A 969 6.55 8.25 -12.43
CA ARG A 969 5.22 8.72 -12.84
C ARG A 969 4.72 9.78 -11.87
N LYS A 970 4.20 10.88 -12.42
CA LYS A 970 3.54 11.94 -11.68
C LYS A 970 2.11 11.50 -11.36
N ASN A 971 1.92 10.83 -10.23
CA ASN A 971 0.61 10.38 -9.81
C ASN A 971 -0.20 11.56 -9.24
N ALA A 972 -1.46 11.68 -9.66
CA ALA A 972 -2.34 12.72 -9.18
C ALA A 972 -2.76 12.47 -7.73
N TYR A 973 -2.39 13.37 -6.82
CA TYR A 973 -2.95 13.45 -5.48
C TYR A 973 -4.29 14.19 -5.50
N SER A 974 -4.31 15.36 -6.15
CA SER A 974 -5.48 16.21 -6.26
C SER A 974 -5.42 16.99 -7.57
N VAL A 975 -6.58 17.49 -8.00
CA VAL A 975 -6.70 18.43 -9.10
C VAL A 975 -7.34 19.69 -8.55
N PHE A 976 -6.79 20.84 -8.88
CA PHE A 976 -7.38 22.12 -8.54
C PHE A 976 -7.44 23.03 -9.78
N TYR A 977 -8.33 23.99 -9.73
CA TYR A 977 -8.61 24.86 -10.85
C TYR A 977 -8.42 26.31 -10.43
N THR A 978 -7.78 27.10 -11.28
CA THR A 978 -7.59 28.54 -11.06
C THR A 978 -7.89 29.31 -12.34
N THR A 979 -8.27 30.57 -12.18
CA THR A 979 -8.48 31.49 -13.29
C THR A 979 -7.28 32.42 -13.40
N ASN A 980 -6.47 32.25 -14.44
CA ASN A 980 -5.33 33.12 -14.69
C ASN A 980 -5.84 34.46 -15.30
N GLY A 981 -5.81 35.55 -14.53
CA GLY A 981 -6.21 36.86 -15.01
C GLY A 981 -7.66 37.00 -15.50
N GLY A 982 -8.57 36.12 -15.07
CA GLY A 982 -10.02 36.23 -15.30
C GLY A 982 -10.54 35.70 -16.63
N LYS A 983 -9.75 35.07 -17.47
CA LYS A 983 -10.20 34.67 -18.83
C LYS A 983 -10.32 33.17 -19.10
N LEU A 984 -9.54 32.32 -18.45
CA LEU A 984 -9.57 30.87 -18.70
C LEU A 984 -9.40 30.09 -17.40
N VAL A 985 -10.22 29.06 -17.22
CA VAL A 985 -10.08 28.08 -16.15
C VAL A 985 -8.97 27.12 -16.54
N GLN A 986 -7.91 27.07 -15.74
CA GLN A 986 -6.80 26.13 -15.91
C GLN A 986 -6.82 25.10 -14.80
N GLY A 987 -6.76 23.81 -15.18
CA GLY A 987 -6.67 22.70 -14.24
C GLY A 987 -5.20 22.37 -13.98
N TYR A 988 -4.84 22.22 -12.73
CA TYR A 988 -3.52 21.80 -12.28
C TYR A 988 -3.61 20.49 -11.50
N MET A 989 -2.64 19.62 -11.72
CA MET A 989 -2.50 18.36 -11.01
C MET A 989 -1.45 18.52 -9.91
N LEU A 990 -1.84 18.31 -8.68
CA LEU A 990 -0.92 18.20 -7.55
C LEU A 990 -0.42 16.76 -7.46
N SER A 991 0.88 16.57 -7.46
CA SER A 991 1.58 15.28 -7.28
C SER A 991 2.54 15.41 -6.12
N VAL A 992 2.57 14.43 -5.22
CA VAL A 992 3.45 14.47 -4.04
C VAL A 992 4.85 13.95 -4.41
N PHE A 993 4.94 12.71 -4.90
CA PHE A 993 6.19 12.11 -5.37
C PHE A 993 6.20 12.07 -6.90
N ALA A 994 6.56 13.20 -7.50
CA ALA A 994 6.53 13.37 -8.96
C ALA A 994 7.76 12.80 -9.69
N THR A 995 8.65 12.09 -8.98
CA THR A 995 9.92 11.56 -9.48
C THR A 995 10.30 10.28 -8.76
N GLN A 996 11.38 9.64 -9.22
CA GLN A 996 12.00 8.52 -8.49
C GLN A 996 12.56 9.01 -7.17
N VAL A 997 12.39 8.22 -6.11
CA VAL A 997 12.92 8.51 -4.78
C VAL A 997 13.84 7.36 -4.36
N PRO A 998 15.16 7.45 -4.63
CA PRO A 998 16.12 6.45 -4.19
C PRO A 998 16.30 6.56 -2.66
N TYR A 999 16.52 5.42 -2.02
CA TYR A 999 16.76 5.36 -0.59
C TYR A 999 17.78 4.29 -0.19
N LEU A 1000 18.37 4.50 0.97
CA LEU A 1000 19.26 3.58 1.66
C LEU A 1000 18.81 3.48 3.11
N SER A 1001 18.67 2.27 3.62
CA SER A 1001 18.38 1.99 5.03
C SER A 1001 19.39 0.98 5.56
N LEU A 1002 19.92 1.25 6.75
CA LEU A 1002 20.83 0.37 7.49
C LEU A 1002 20.15 -0.05 8.78
N ASN A 1003 20.05 -1.36 9.00
CA ASN A 1003 19.45 -1.89 10.22
C ASN A 1003 20.46 -2.74 10.98
N LEU A 1004 20.56 -2.48 12.28
CA LEU A 1004 21.44 -3.17 13.22
C LEU A 1004 20.55 -3.83 14.28
N LYS A 1005 20.71 -5.14 14.50
CA LYS A 1005 20.03 -5.85 15.61
C LYS A 1005 21.07 -6.48 16.54
N PHE A 1006 20.86 -6.44 17.84
CA PHE A 1006 21.76 -6.97 18.87
C PHE A 1006 21.00 -7.60 20.04
#